data_2617243cc012af5cd6d08be11b82477f
#
_entry.id   2617243cc012af5cd6d08be11b82477f
#
_cell.length_a   1.000
_cell.length_b   1.000
_cell.length_c   1.000
_cell.angle_alpha   90.00
_cell.angle_beta   90.00
_cell.angle_gamma   90.00
#
_symmetry.space_group_name_H-M   'P 1'
#
loop_
_entity.id
_entity.type
_entity.pdbx_description
1 polymer ?
#
loop_
_entity_poly.entity_id
_entity_poly.type
_entity_poly.pdbx_seq_one_letter_code
_entity_poly.pdbx_strand_id
1 'polypeptide(L)'
;MPLKLPSFRARRDVYPPDLWTKCPTCGTMLFNKQLDKNLRVCTTCGHHFRLSAEARIGHLLDHGTWTEHDAGLQSVDALGFVDQRAYPDRLVAAQTATGMRDAAVWGTGAIGGMEVALCAMDFGFMGGSMGAVVGEKVARAAEHALAARVPLIIVSASGGARMQEGTLALMQLAKTLAALERLRAGGVPFISVLSDPTTGGVFASFAAVGDVNLAEPDALIGFAGARVTAGTIAAELPPGFQRSEFLASHGFVDRVVARADLRDELARVLRLLPVRGESAAIVDVDSDVAAFRPLSFLSTIADRVGEMASDVASPAVDGVRAVAVPLTGGDGNGSTTPGDGRPARTTIILPPPDPETAASTRDDVWAHVQIARSLKRPRTLEFLAGMAEEWVELHGDRLFGDDAAMVVALARIDGRRVVVVGQQKGADTDENIRRNFGMPHPEGYRKAMRAMTMAERFGLPILTFVDVPGAHPGPESEERGIAEAIARSIGLMTRLRTPIVTVITGEGGSGGALAIAVGDVVIALDNAVYSVISPEGCASILWRSPDEAATAAAAMRMSAADQQALGVVDVVVPEPGDGAHSDAEEMTRRLKPIILDRLAALEALTVDELIEQRYRRYRALGAYTEVAQPELPERPDRSLADRLRDLLDPARRGPGAGIEGWSRDDPPAREEV
;
A
#
# COMPACT_ATOMS: atom_id res chain seq x y z
N MET A 1 9.57 64.78 -50.78
CA MET A 1 9.91 64.02 -49.53
C MET A 1 8.70 63.19 -49.15
N PRO A 2 8.73 61.86 -49.15
CA PRO A 2 7.62 61.04 -48.69
C PRO A 2 7.74 60.85 -47.18
N LEU A 3 6.67 61.11 -46.46
CA LEU A 3 6.48 60.89 -45.05
C LEU A 3 6.49 59.38 -44.75
N LYS A 4 7.49 58.92 -43.98
CA LYS A 4 7.56 57.55 -43.44
C LYS A 4 6.57 57.45 -42.27
N LEU A 5 5.48 56.68 -42.42
CA LEU A 5 4.57 56.26 -41.35
C LEU A 5 5.33 55.30 -40.40
N PRO A 6 5.20 55.45 -39.08
CA PRO A 6 5.79 54.53 -38.13
C PRO A 6 5.12 53.15 -38.22
N SER A 7 5.91 52.11 -38.48
CA SER A 7 5.45 50.74 -38.42
C SER A 7 5.12 50.36 -36.97
N PHE A 8 3.87 50.18 -36.66
CA PHE A 8 3.43 49.53 -35.43
C PHE A 8 3.86 48.05 -35.54
N ARG A 9 5.02 47.72 -34.99
CA ARG A 9 5.32 46.33 -34.63
C ARG A 9 4.37 45.98 -33.50
N ALA A 10 3.42 45.10 -33.77
CA ALA A 10 2.62 44.43 -32.76
C ALA A 10 3.61 43.85 -31.71
N ARG A 11 3.55 44.34 -30.47
CA ARG A 11 4.19 43.65 -29.35
C ARG A 11 3.58 42.26 -29.33
N ARG A 12 4.38 41.23 -29.60
CA ARG A 12 4.03 39.85 -29.19
C ARG A 12 3.96 39.92 -27.67
N ASP A 13 2.75 39.97 -27.15
CA ASP A 13 2.48 39.77 -25.74
C ASP A 13 3.02 38.35 -25.41
N VAL A 14 4.17 38.29 -24.76
CA VAL A 14 4.70 37.05 -24.20
C VAL A 14 3.83 36.79 -22.97
N TYR A 15 2.76 36.03 -23.16
CA TYR A 15 1.95 35.58 -22.05
C TYR A 15 2.81 34.67 -21.16
N PRO A 16 2.76 34.82 -19.82
CA PRO A 16 3.43 33.92 -18.90
C PRO A 16 3.05 32.48 -19.23
N PRO A 17 4.00 31.53 -19.28
CA PRO A 17 3.74 30.15 -19.71
C PRO A 17 2.70 29.41 -18.87
N ASP A 18 2.41 29.92 -17.65
CA ASP A 18 1.53 29.27 -16.68
C ASP A 18 0.09 29.80 -16.65
N LEU A 19 -0.34 30.58 -17.64
CA LEU A 19 -1.71 31.14 -17.65
C LEU A 19 -2.76 30.16 -18.16
N TRP A 20 -2.38 29.22 -19.04
CA TRP A 20 -3.29 28.34 -19.74
C TRP A 20 -2.84 26.89 -19.65
N THR A 21 -3.79 26.01 -19.46
CA THR A 21 -3.59 24.54 -19.51
C THR A 21 -4.47 23.97 -20.63
N LYS A 22 -3.88 23.15 -21.50
CA LYS A 22 -4.61 22.40 -22.53
C LYS A 22 -5.22 21.14 -21.89
N CYS A 23 -6.52 20.94 -22.04
CA CYS A 23 -7.16 19.70 -21.59
C CYS A 23 -6.68 18.52 -22.43
N PRO A 24 -6.16 17.44 -21.82
CA PRO A 24 -5.66 16.28 -22.57
C PRO A 24 -6.79 15.51 -23.25
N THR A 25 -8.02 15.56 -22.74
CA THR A 25 -9.16 14.81 -23.25
C THR A 25 -9.85 15.52 -24.42
N CYS A 26 -10.18 16.81 -24.27
CA CYS A 26 -10.95 17.54 -25.30
C CYS A 26 -10.14 18.60 -26.07
N GLY A 27 -8.87 18.81 -25.70
CA GLY A 27 -7.99 19.80 -26.36
C GLY A 27 -8.29 21.27 -26.04
N THR A 28 -9.33 21.57 -25.27
CA THR A 28 -9.71 22.96 -24.92
C THR A 28 -8.62 23.64 -24.10
N MET A 29 -8.30 24.89 -24.44
CA MET A 29 -7.40 25.75 -23.65
C MET A 29 -8.17 26.35 -22.47
N LEU A 30 -7.74 26.06 -21.26
CA LEU A 30 -8.38 26.47 -20.01
C LEU A 30 -7.51 27.52 -19.29
N PHE A 31 -8.13 28.61 -18.85
CA PHE A 31 -7.44 29.61 -18.04
C PHE A 31 -7.22 29.07 -16.63
N ASN A 32 -5.96 28.99 -16.16
CA ASN A 32 -5.61 28.28 -14.92
C ASN A 32 -6.36 28.82 -13.71
N LYS A 33 -6.52 30.14 -13.57
CA LYS A 33 -7.29 30.74 -12.47
C LYS A 33 -8.77 30.30 -12.45
N GLN A 34 -9.36 30.05 -13.64
CA GLN A 34 -10.73 29.55 -13.76
C GLN A 34 -10.77 28.04 -13.50
N LEU A 35 -9.76 27.31 -13.99
CA LEU A 35 -9.59 25.88 -13.74
C LEU A 35 -9.44 25.60 -12.23
N ASP A 36 -8.64 26.40 -11.51
CA ASP A 36 -8.46 26.27 -10.07
C ASP A 36 -9.75 26.57 -9.29
N LYS A 37 -10.53 27.59 -9.72
CA LYS A 37 -11.86 27.86 -9.15
C LYS A 37 -12.85 26.72 -9.37
N ASN A 38 -12.70 25.96 -10.47
CA ASN A 38 -13.50 24.79 -10.78
C ASN A 38 -12.83 23.50 -10.26
N LEU A 39 -12.07 23.59 -9.18
CA LEU A 39 -11.39 22.44 -8.54
C LEU A 39 -10.53 21.62 -9.51
N ARG A 40 -9.92 22.28 -10.50
CA ARG A 40 -9.16 21.67 -11.59
C ARG A 40 -9.94 20.62 -12.37
N VAL A 41 -11.21 20.86 -12.60
CA VAL A 41 -12.07 20.07 -13.49
C VAL A 41 -12.32 20.84 -14.79
N CYS A 42 -12.15 20.21 -15.94
CA CYS A 42 -12.40 20.82 -17.24
C CYS A 42 -13.87 21.23 -17.38
N THR A 43 -14.15 22.50 -17.64
CA THR A 43 -15.52 23.00 -17.81
C THR A 43 -16.20 22.52 -19.10
N THR A 44 -15.43 21.99 -20.05
CA THR A 44 -15.95 21.52 -21.35
C THR A 44 -16.30 20.04 -21.35
N CYS A 45 -15.41 19.18 -20.82
CA CYS A 45 -15.60 17.71 -20.90
C CYS A 45 -15.64 17.02 -19.54
N GLY A 46 -15.49 17.74 -18.43
CA GLY A 46 -15.50 17.16 -17.09
C GLY A 46 -14.20 16.43 -16.69
N HIS A 47 -13.14 16.49 -17.51
CA HIS A 47 -11.87 15.84 -17.17
C HIS A 47 -11.30 16.38 -15.83
N HIS A 48 -10.97 15.48 -14.91
CA HIS A 48 -10.42 15.78 -13.61
C HIS A 48 -8.87 15.82 -13.68
N PHE A 49 -8.31 17.03 -13.68
CA PHE A 49 -6.86 17.18 -13.54
C PHE A 49 -6.40 16.79 -12.14
N ARG A 50 -5.13 16.41 -12.00
CA ARG A 50 -4.54 16.13 -10.70
C ARG A 50 -4.61 17.36 -9.79
N LEU A 51 -4.88 17.09 -8.52
CA LEU A 51 -5.01 18.10 -7.46
C LEU A 51 -3.93 17.85 -6.41
N SER A 52 -3.28 18.91 -5.91
CA SER A 52 -2.32 18.78 -4.81
C SER A 52 -3.02 18.36 -3.50
N ALA A 53 -2.26 17.76 -2.59
CA ALA A 53 -2.76 17.39 -1.27
C ALA A 53 -3.33 18.62 -0.51
N GLU A 54 -2.63 19.74 -0.54
CA GLU A 54 -3.07 21.01 0.07
C GLU A 54 -4.44 21.47 -0.47
N ALA A 55 -4.58 21.52 -1.81
CA ALA A 55 -5.83 21.93 -2.44
C ALA A 55 -6.97 20.95 -2.13
N ARG A 56 -6.67 19.66 -2.02
CA ARG A 56 -7.65 18.61 -1.68
C ARG A 56 -8.12 18.74 -0.23
N ILE A 57 -7.20 18.95 0.71
CA ILE A 57 -7.52 19.22 2.13
C ILE A 57 -8.41 20.47 2.24
N GLY A 58 -8.02 21.56 1.57
CA GLY A 58 -8.80 22.81 1.58
C GLY A 58 -10.18 22.70 0.95
N HIS A 59 -10.38 21.73 0.02
CA HIS A 59 -11.69 21.47 -0.57
C HIS A 59 -12.58 20.60 0.34
N LEU A 60 -12.01 19.60 0.99
CA LEU A 60 -12.78 18.60 1.75
C LEU A 60 -13.15 19.08 3.16
N LEU A 61 -12.23 19.76 3.84
CA LEU A 61 -12.41 20.13 5.24
C LEU A 61 -13.12 21.46 5.42
N ASP A 62 -13.73 21.63 6.57
CA ASP A 62 -14.30 22.90 7.02
C ASP A 62 -13.18 23.91 7.22
N HIS A 63 -13.42 25.15 6.79
CA HIS A 63 -12.40 26.20 6.81
C HIS A 63 -11.83 26.41 8.22
N GLY A 64 -10.50 26.40 8.32
CA GLY A 64 -9.78 26.67 9.57
C GLY A 64 -9.75 25.53 10.58
N THR A 65 -10.21 24.31 10.22
CA THR A 65 -10.20 23.16 11.12
C THR A 65 -8.98 22.25 10.95
N TRP A 66 -8.18 22.44 9.90
CA TRP A 66 -7.03 21.57 9.60
C TRP A 66 -5.88 21.77 10.61
N THR A 67 -5.40 20.67 11.15
CA THR A 67 -4.16 20.60 11.93
C THR A 67 -3.31 19.47 11.38
N GLU A 68 -2.17 19.81 10.77
CA GLU A 68 -1.22 18.81 10.26
C GLU A 68 -0.44 18.17 11.39
N HIS A 69 -0.26 16.85 11.32
CA HIS A 69 0.57 16.05 12.22
C HIS A 69 1.81 15.52 11.49
N ASP A 70 2.88 15.30 12.25
CA ASP A 70 4.12 14.68 11.75
C ASP A 70 4.70 15.36 10.48
N ALA A 71 4.58 16.67 10.40
CA ALA A 71 5.10 17.46 9.28
C ALA A 71 6.63 17.35 9.13
N GLY A 72 7.34 16.94 10.19
CA GLY A 72 8.80 16.77 10.20
C GLY A 72 9.30 15.45 9.59
N LEU A 73 8.42 14.49 9.32
CA LEU A 73 8.83 13.19 8.77
C LEU A 73 9.35 13.31 7.34
N GLN A 74 10.53 12.73 7.07
CA GLN A 74 11.11 12.65 5.72
C GLN A 74 11.85 11.34 5.50
N SER A 75 11.80 10.84 4.27
CA SER A 75 12.49 9.63 3.84
C SER A 75 14.01 9.78 3.90
N VAL A 76 14.69 8.67 4.15
CA VAL A 76 16.15 8.54 4.09
C VAL A 76 16.52 7.41 3.13
N ASP A 77 17.71 7.47 2.57
CA ASP A 77 18.24 6.41 1.72
C ASP A 77 18.85 5.30 2.59
N ALA A 78 18.07 4.25 2.85
CA ALA A 78 18.52 3.08 3.60
C ALA A 78 19.31 2.08 2.75
N LEU A 79 19.21 2.18 1.42
CA LEU A 79 19.81 1.22 0.49
C LEU A 79 21.10 1.72 -0.16
N GLY A 80 21.35 3.02 -0.13
CA GLY A 80 22.38 3.66 -1.00
C GLY A 80 21.95 3.60 -2.45
N PHE A 81 20.64 3.82 -2.74
CA PHE A 81 20.05 3.59 -4.05
C PHE A 81 20.50 4.65 -5.06
N VAL A 82 21.04 4.18 -6.18
CA VAL A 82 21.44 5.04 -7.30
C VAL A 82 20.91 4.44 -8.60
N ASP A 83 20.07 5.21 -9.30
CA ASP A 83 19.71 4.96 -10.69
C ASP A 83 20.50 5.93 -11.60
N GLN A 84 19.85 6.79 -12.37
CA GLN A 84 20.47 7.92 -13.09
C GLN A 84 20.87 9.08 -12.15
N ARG A 85 20.37 9.06 -10.89
CA ARG A 85 20.64 10.00 -9.81
C ARG A 85 20.62 9.27 -8.49
N ALA A 86 21.37 9.75 -7.50
CA ALA A 86 21.25 9.26 -6.13
C ALA A 86 19.85 9.56 -5.56
N TYR A 87 19.29 8.64 -4.79
CA TYR A 87 17.96 8.82 -4.21
C TYR A 87 17.84 10.07 -3.32
N PRO A 88 18.83 10.46 -2.50
CA PRO A 88 18.80 11.73 -1.77
C PRO A 88 18.64 12.96 -2.68
N ASP A 89 19.28 12.99 -3.84
CA ASP A 89 19.16 14.09 -4.79
C ASP A 89 17.75 14.18 -5.39
N ARG A 90 17.09 13.01 -5.59
CA ARG A 90 15.69 12.96 -6.03
C ARG A 90 14.75 13.49 -4.96
N LEU A 91 14.99 13.16 -3.68
CA LEU A 91 14.22 13.67 -2.55
C LEU A 91 14.31 15.19 -2.47
N VAL A 92 15.51 15.75 -2.50
CA VAL A 92 15.73 17.21 -2.47
C VAL A 92 15.05 17.90 -3.66
N ALA A 93 15.14 17.34 -4.87
CA ALA A 93 14.48 17.88 -6.05
C ALA A 93 12.94 17.87 -5.89
N ALA A 94 12.37 16.77 -5.38
CA ALA A 94 10.93 16.67 -5.15
C ALA A 94 10.45 17.62 -4.05
N GLN A 95 11.19 17.75 -2.95
CA GLN A 95 10.92 18.71 -1.86
C GLN A 95 10.93 20.15 -2.37
N THR A 96 11.92 20.50 -3.19
CA THR A 96 12.03 21.85 -3.79
C THR A 96 10.87 22.14 -4.75
N ALA A 97 10.47 21.15 -5.55
CA ALA A 97 9.40 21.32 -6.54
C ALA A 97 8.01 21.44 -5.91
N THR A 98 7.75 20.68 -4.84
CA THR A 98 6.42 20.57 -4.23
C THR A 98 6.24 21.39 -2.96
N GLY A 99 7.33 21.72 -2.27
CA GLY A 99 7.30 22.28 -0.91
C GLY A 99 6.93 21.26 0.17
N MET A 100 6.73 20.00 -0.21
CA MET A 100 6.39 18.88 0.70
C MET A 100 7.66 18.15 1.14
N ARG A 101 7.63 17.51 2.29
CA ARG A 101 8.74 16.66 2.75
C ARG A 101 8.69 15.24 2.22
N ASP A 102 7.47 14.73 1.97
CA ASP A 102 7.22 13.44 1.31
C ASP A 102 5.83 13.43 0.65
N ALA A 103 5.47 12.32 -0.01
CA ALA A 103 4.32 12.20 -0.90
C ALA A 103 2.94 12.14 -0.19
N ALA A 104 2.89 12.31 1.11
CA ALA A 104 1.65 12.38 1.87
C ALA A 104 1.71 13.41 3.00
N VAL A 105 0.56 13.99 3.32
CA VAL A 105 0.31 14.75 4.55
C VAL A 105 -0.86 14.14 5.30
N TRP A 106 -0.84 14.19 6.62
CA TRP A 106 -1.96 13.74 7.45
C TRP A 106 -2.19 14.66 8.63
N GLY A 107 -3.39 14.66 9.12
CA GLY A 107 -3.78 15.49 10.23
C GLY A 107 -5.24 15.31 10.61
N THR A 108 -5.75 16.21 11.43
CA THR A 108 -7.14 16.26 11.88
C THR A 108 -7.86 17.48 11.34
N GLY A 109 -9.15 17.38 11.17
CA GLY A 109 -10.03 18.45 10.74
C GLY A 109 -11.49 18.08 10.87
N ALA A 110 -12.40 18.86 10.30
CA ALA A 110 -13.83 18.57 10.31
C ALA A 110 -14.42 18.58 8.90
N ILE A 111 -15.44 17.75 8.66
CA ILE A 111 -16.28 17.77 7.46
C ILE A 111 -17.73 17.91 7.90
N GLY A 112 -18.35 19.04 7.59
CA GLY A 112 -19.72 19.33 8.04
C GLY A 112 -19.86 19.29 9.56
N GLY A 113 -18.86 19.77 10.30
CA GLY A 113 -18.80 19.80 11.76
C GLY A 113 -18.41 18.48 12.42
N MET A 114 -18.20 17.38 11.66
CA MET A 114 -17.78 16.08 12.20
C MET A 114 -16.25 15.96 12.13
N GLU A 115 -15.61 15.68 13.27
CA GLU A 115 -14.16 15.47 13.32
C GLU A 115 -13.75 14.23 12.56
N VAL A 116 -12.62 14.33 11.84
CA VAL A 116 -12.02 13.24 11.07
C VAL A 116 -10.50 13.29 11.15
N ALA A 117 -9.86 12.13 11.02
CA ALA A 117 -8.46 12.02 10.63
C ALA A 117 -8.40 11.93 9.10
N LEU A 118 -7.58 12.75 8.47
CA LEU A 118 -7.44 12.79 7.00
C LEU A 118 -5.98 12.60 6.62
N CYS A 119 -5.71 11.67 5.70
CA CYS A 119 -4.42 11.52 5.03
C CYS A 119 -4.61 11.76 3.52
N ALA A 120 -3.85 12.68 2.94
CA ALA A 120 -3.92 13.01 1.53
C ALA A 120 -2.55 12.81 0.86
N MET A 121 -2.53 12.03 -0.21
CA MET A 121 -1.34 11.81 -1.04
C MET A 121 -1.24 12.84 -2.15
N ASP A 122 -0.01 13.16 -2.56
CA ASP A 122 0.28 14.09 -3.64
C ASP A 122 1.13 13.42 -4.72
N PHE A 123 0.57 13.32 -5.92
CA PHE A 123 1.27 12.74 -7.07
C PHE A 123 2.48 13.59 -7.52
N GLY A 124 2.50 14.88 -7.22
CA GLY A 124 3.61 15.78 -7.55
C GLY A 124 4.93 15.39 -6.89
N PHE A 125 4.87 14.75 -5.71
CA PHE A 125 6.07 14.27 -5.03
C PHE A 125 6.42 12.85 -5.48
N MET A 126 7.41 12.71 -6.35
CA MET A 126 7.90 11.42 -6.88
C MET A 126 6.78 10.47 -7.35
N GLY A 127 5.79 11.01 -8.07
CA GLY A 127 4.64 10.23 -8.54
C GLY A 127 3.71 9.72 -7.44
N GLY A 128 3.69 10.37 -6.27
CA GLY A 128 2.89 9.93 -5.14
C GLY A 128 3.33 8.57 -4.58
N SER A 129 4.57 8.13 -4.87
CA SER A 129 5.03 6.78 -4.53
C SER A 129 5.11 6.55 -3.02
N MET A 130 4.62 5.38 -2.58
CA MET A 130 4.63 4.98 -1.18
C MET A 130 6.01 4.44 -0.77
N GLY A 131 6.74 5.23 0.00
CA GLY A 131 7.92 4.82 0.77
C GLY A 131 7.60 4.72 2.25
N ALA A 132 8.65 4.58 3.08
CA ALA A 132 8.55 4.42 4.53
C ALA A 132 7.76 5.55 5.21
N VAL A 133 7.93 6.81 4.76
CA VAL A 133 7.23 7.97 5.35
C VAL A 133 5.73 7.95 5.02
N VAL A 134 5.34 7.61 3.79
CA VAL A 134 3.92 7.50 3.45
C VAL A 134 3.26 6.40 4.27
N GLY A 135 3.89 5.21 4.34
CA GLY A 135 3.38 4.10 5.16
C GLY A 135 3.30 4.46 6.65
N GLU A 136 4.29 5.19 7.17
CA GLU A 136 4.31 5.67 8.55
C GLU A 136 3.18 6.66 8.82
N LYS A 137 2.96 7.64 7.94
CA LYS A 137 1.88 8.63 8.05
C LYS A 137 0.51 7.99 8.01
N VAL A 138 0.28 7.02 7.12
CA VAL A 138 -0.97 6.25 7.06
C VAL A 138 -1.19 5.44 8.34
N ALA A 139 -0.15 4.75 8.85
CA ALA A 139 -0.25 3.99 10.08
C ALA A 139 -0.56 4.88 11.29
N ARG A 140 0.15 6.03 11.44
CA ARG A 140 -0.13 7.00 12.52
C ARG A 140 -1.52 7.62 12.41
N ALA A 141 -1.99 7.92 11.21
CA ALA A 141 -3.35 8.41 11.00
C ALA A 141 -4.41 7.39 11.46
N ALA A 142 -4.19 6.10 11.15
CA ALA A 142 -5.08 5.02 11.60
C ALA A 142 -5.01 4.80 13.13
N GLU A 143 -3.82 4.82 13.71
CA GLU A 143 -3.61 4.72 15.17
C GLU A 143 -4.27 5.89 15.92
N HIS A 144 -4.13 7.12 15.39
CA HIS A 144 -4.76 8.32 15.94
C HIS A 144 -6.29 8.23 15.83
N ALA A 145 -6.81 7.87 14.65
CA ALA A 145 -8.25 7.71 14.43
C ALA A 145 -8.87 6.71 15.40
N LEU A 146 -8.16 5.58 15.66
CA LEU A 146 -8.57 4.59 16.65
C LEU A 146 -8.57 5.17 18.07
N ALA A 147 -7.51 5.87 18.46
CA ALA A 147 -7.35 6.43 19.81
C ALA A 147 -8.34 7.57 20.07
N ALA A 148 -8.51 8.47 19.11
CA ALA A 148 -9.43 9.61 19.20
C ALA A 148 -10.90 9.23 18.93
N ARG A 149 -11.15 8.01 18.43
CA ARG A 149 -12.51 7.54 18.06
C ARG A 149 -13.15 8.41 16.97
N VAL A 150 -12.37 8.84 15.96
CA VAL A 150 -12.84 9.62 14.82
C VAL A 150 -12.67 8.85 13.52
N PRO A 151 -13.57 8.99 12.53
CA PRO A 151 -13.42 8.32 11.23
C PRO A 151 -12.09 8.68 10.55
N LEU A 152 -11.50 7.70 9.83
CA LEU A 152 -10.33 7.89 8.99
C LEU A 152 -10.75 8.06 7.53
N ILE A 153 -10.18 9.06 6.87
CA ILE A 153 -10.31 9.25 5.42
C ILE A 153 -8.91 9.25 4.81
N ILE A 154 -8.69 8.43 3.78
CA ILE A 154 -7.44 8.46 3.02
C ILE A 154 -7.75 8.79 1.57
N VAL A 155 -7.13 9.85 1.04
CA VAL A 155 -7.23 10.22 -0.37
C VAL A 155 -5.95 9.79 -1.08
N SER A 156 -6.05 8.78 -1.93
CA SER A 156 -4.94 8.19 -2.66
C SER A 156 -4.68 8.91 -3.97
N ALA A 157 -3.40 9.19 -4.25
CA ALA A 157 -2.91 9.71 -5.53
C ALA A 157 -1.49 9.20 -5.76
N SER A 158 -1.34 8.01 -6.38
CA SER A 158 -0.06 7.28 -6.37
C SER A 158 0.16 6.40 -7.59
N GLY A 159 1.41 6.37 -8.05
CA GLY A 159 1.90 5.39 -9.03
C GLY A 159 2.32 4.04 -8.40
N GLY A 160 2.20 3.85 -7.07
CA GLY A 160 2.53 2.60 -6.40
C GLY A 160 3.64 2.70 -5.35
N ALA A 161 4.33 1.60 -5.08
CA ALA A 161 5.42 1.55 -4.11
C ALA A 161 6.69 2.25 -4.63
N ARG A 162 7.49 2.84 -3.74
CA ARG A 162 8.72 3.57 -4.06
C ARG A 162 9.88 2.61 -4.26
N MET A 163 10.25 2.37 -5.52
CA MET A 163 11.30 1.41 -5.90
C MET A 163 12.66 1.72 -5.28
N GLN A 164 12.99 3.00 -5.07
CA GLN A 164 14.24 3.45 -4.45
C GLN A 164 14.41 3.01 -2.98
N GLU A 165 13.33 2.60 -2.33
CA GLU A 165 13.35 2.04 -0.98
C GLU A 165 13.21 0.50 -0.98
N GLY A 166 13.25 -0.14 -2.15
CA GLY A 166 13.25 -1.59 -2.31
C GLY A 166 12.16 -2.28 -1.51
N THR A 167 12.52 -3.37 -0.84
CA THR A 167 11.58 -4.18 -0.03
C THR A 167 11.02 -3.41 1.18
N LEU A 168 11.71 -2.38 1.68
CA LEU A 168 11.16 -1.54 2.76
C LEU A 168 9.88 -0.81 2.30
N ALA A 169 9.81 -0.38 1.04
CA ALA A 169 8.58 0.18 0.46
C ALA A 169 7.48 -0.89 0.32
N LEU A 170 7.85 -2.13 0.00
CA LEU A 170 6.88 -3.25 -0.04
C LEU A 170 6.31 -3.53 1.35
N MET A 171 7.13 -3.49 2.40
CA MET A 171 6.67 -3.72 3.77
C MET A 171 5.67 -2.67 4.27
N GLN A 172 5.55 -1.52 3.61
CA GLN A 172 4.55 -0.52 3.98
C GLN A 172 3.11 -1.01 3.71
N LEU A 173 2.92 -1.96 2.79
CA LEU A 173 1.62 -2.60 2.59
C LEU A 173 1.18 -3.33 3.88
N ALA A 174 2.06 -4.13 4.47
CA ALA A 174 1.78 -4.84 5.71
C ALA A 174 1.63 -3.89 6.90
N LYS A 175 2.51 -2.86 7.01
CA LYS A 175 2.45 -1.84 8.07
C LYS A 175 1.10 -1.12 8.09
N THR A 176 0.67 -0.61 6.96
CA THR A 176 -0.58 0.16 6.85
C THR A 176 -1.79 -0.71 7.11
N LEU A 177 -1.82 -1.92 6.54
CA LEU A 177 -2.92 -2.87 6.74
C LEU A 177 -3.00 -3.37 8.19
N ALA A 178 -1.86 -3.58 8.88
CA ALA A 178 -1.86 -3.94 10.29
C ALA A 178 -2.52 -2.86 11.17
N ALA A 179 -2.25 -1.57 10.90
CA ALA A 179 -2.88 -0.46 11.60
C ALA A 179 -4.39 -0.37 11.27
N LEU A 180 -4.76 -0.56 10.01
CA LEU A 180 -6.17 -0.54 9.58
C LEU A 180 -6.98 -1.72 10.11
N GLU A 181 -6.41 -2.91 10.24
CA GLU A 181 -7.11 -4.04 10.87
C GLU A 181 -7.38 -3.78 12.37
N ARG A 182 -6.49 -3.08 13.07
CA ARG A 182 -6.76 -2.61 14.44
C ARG A 182 -7.86 -1.55 14.47
N LEU A 183 -7.84 -0.60 13.54
CA LEU A 183 -8.89 0.42 13.38
C LEU A 183 -10.25 -0.26 13.19
N ARG A 184 -10.34 -1.22 12.26
CA ARG A 184 -11.54 -2.00 11.96
C ARG A 184 -12.02 -2.80 13.18
N ALA A 185 -11.12 -3.48 13.89
CA ALA A 185 -11.44 -4.20 15.12
C ALA A 185 -12.01 -3.26 16.20
N GLY A 186 -11.51 -2.02 16.26
CA GLY A 186 -12.03 -0.96 17.14
C GLY A 186 -13.38 -0.39 16.73
N GLY A 187 -13.92 -0.75 15.56
CA GLY A 187 -15.19 -0.23 15.04
C GLY A 187 -15.16 1.25 14.68
N VAL A 188 -14.02 1.72 14.18
CA VAL A 188 -13.84 3.08 13.65
C VAL A 188 -13.89 3.03 12.13
N PRO A 189 -14.76 3.83 11.46
CA PRO A 189 -14.90 3.82 10.01
C PRO A 189 -13.64 4.25 9.28
N PHE A 190 -13.34 3.57 8.17
CA PHE A 190 -12.32 3.94 7.23
C PHE A 190 -12.93 4.16 5.83
N ILE A 191 -12.80 5.38 5.28
CA ILE A 191 -13.27 5.75 3.95
C ILE A 191 -12.05 5.95 3.04
N SER A 192 -11.99 5.18 1.95
CA SER A 192 -10.95 5.32 0.94
C SER A 192 -11.47 6.14 -0.24
N VAL A 193 -10.71 7.18 -0.63
CA VAL A 193 -11.00 8.01 -1.80
C VAL A 193 -9.89 7.80 -2.83
N LEU A 194 -10.27 7.27 -3.99
CA LEU A 194 -9.37 6.89 -5.07
C LEU A 194 -9.34 7.99 -6.13
N SER A 195 -8.20 8.67 -6.30
CA SER A 195 -8.04 9.68 -7.34
C SER A 195 -7.02 9.25 -8.41
N ASP A 196 -6.88 10.05 -9.49
CA ASP A 196 -6.01 9.75 -10.62
C ASP A 196 -4.53 10.11 -10.38
N PRO A 197 -3.60 9.11 -10.44
CA PRO A 197 -3.81 7.68 -10.43
C PRO A 197 -3.80 7.07 -9.02
N THR A 198 -4.37 5.87 -8.85
CA THR A 198 -4.17 5.04 -7.66
C THR A 198 -3.80 3.63 -8.09
N THR A 199 -2.50 3.32 -8.13
CA THR A 199 -2.03 2.08 -8.77
C THR A 199 -1.02 1.32 -7.91
N GLY A 200 -0.71 0.08 -8.33
CA GLY A 200 0.34 -0.75 -7.76
C GLY A 200 0.14 -1.08 -6.28
N GLY A 201 1.21 -1.03 -5.50
CA GLY A 201 1.21 -1.38 -4.09
C GLY A 201 0.29 -0.51 -3.22
N VAL A 202 -0.04 0.72 -3.62
CA VAL A 202 -1.01 1.56 -2.91
C VAL A 202 -2.42 1.01 -3.08
N PHE A 203 -2.81 0.65 -4.31
CA PHE A 203 -4.10 0.01 -4.54
C PHE A 203 -4.15 -1.40 -3.96
N ALA A 204 -3.05 -2.17 -4.02
CA ALA A 204 -2.97 -3.50 -3.41
C ALA A 204 -2.72 -3.47 -1.88
N SER A 205 -3.06 -2.36 -1.22
CA SER A 205 -2.97 -2.22 0.23
C SER A 205 -4.16 -1.41 0.78
N PHE A 206 -3.89 -0.32 1.47
CA PHE A 206 -4.92 0.45 2.16
C PHE A 206 -6.00 1.02 1.22
N ALA A 207 -5.66 1.36 -0.02
CA ALA A 207 -6.60 2.02 -0.92
C ALA A 207 -7.77 1.12 -1.37
N ALA A 208 -7.61 -0.22 -1.39
CA ALA A 208 -8.66 -1.16 -1.81
C ALA A 208 -9.56 -1.66 -0.67
N VAL A 209 -9.26 -1.34 0.60
CA VAL A 209 -9.91 -1.99 1.76
C VAL A 209 -10.70 -1.03 2.65
N GLY A 210 -11.13 0.11 2.14
CA GLY A 210 -12.06 0.99 2.85
C GLY A 210 -13.37 0.27 3.23
N ASP A 211 -14.00 0.69 4.32
CA ASP A 211 -15.38 0.30 4.58
C ASP A 211 -16.31 0.89 3.51
N VAL A 212 -15.91 2.05 2.95
CA VAL A 212 -16.49 2.67 1.75
C VAL A 212 -15.37 3.12 0.83
N ASN A 213 -15.39 2.69 -0.43
CA ASN A 213 -14.46 3.07 -1.49
C ASN A 213 -15.14 4.04 -2.46
N LEU A 214 -14.73 5.31 -2.44
CA LEU A 214 -15.18 6.33 -3.39
C LEU A 214 -14.10 6.57 -4.45
N ALA A 215 -14.48 6.81 -5.69
CA ALA A 215 -13.52 7.14 -6.76
C ALA A 215 -13.92 8.41 -7.51
N GLU A 216 -12.94 9.20 -7.96
CA GLU A 216 -13.19 10.30 -8.90
C GLU A 216 -13.46 9.74 -10.31
N PRO A 217 -14.28 10.42 -11.13
CA PRO A 217 -14.57 9.99 -12.50
C PRO A 217 -13.30 9.83 -13.35
N ASP A 218 -13.26 8.80 -14.19
CA ASP A 218 -12.17 8.45 -15.12
C ASP A 218 -10.79 8.31 -14.45
N ALA A 219 -10.73 8.13 -13.13
CA ALA A 219 -9.48 7.91 -12.41
C ALA A 219 -8.83 6.58 -12.83
N LEU A 220 -7.51 6.60 -13.07
CA LEU A 220 -6.74 5.38 -13.32
C LEU A 220 -6.51 4.64 -11.99
N ILE A 221 -7.13 3.48 -11.85
CA ILE A 221 -7.06 2.66 -10.63
C ILE A 221 -6.78 1.20 -11.05
N GLY A 222 -5.69 0.61 -10.58
CA GLY A 222 -5.34 -0.77 -10.96
C GLY A 222 -4.12 -1.31 -10.27
N PHE A 223 -3.94 -2.62 -10.32
CA PHE A 223 -2.79 -3.31 -9.72
C PHE A 223 -1.52 -3.15 -10.56
N ALA A 224 -1.59 -3.58 -11.81
CA ALA A 224 -0.47 -3.48 -12.74
C ALA A 224 -0.58 -2.20 -13.56
N GLY A 225 0.48 -1.39 -13.59
CA GLY A 225 0.52 -0.24 -14.51
C GLY A 225 0.38 -0.70 -15.96
N ALA A 226 -0.32 0.08 -16.81
CA ALA A 226 -0.60 -0.26 -18.20
C ALA A 226 0.65 -0.70 -19.01
N ARG A 227 1.84 -0.16 -18.70
CA ARG A 227 3.11 -0.59 -19.31
C ARG A 227 3.54 -1.99 -18.90
N VAL A 228 3.30 -2.38 -17.64
CA VAL A 228 3.62 -3.72 -17.13
C VAL A 228 2.69 -4.73 -17.79
N THR A 229 1.40 -4.42 -17.84
CA THR A 229 0.40 -5.28 -18.49
C THR A 229 0.70 -5.46 -19.98
N ALA A 230 0.96 -4.37 -20.71
CA ALA A 230 1.28 -4.41 -22.15
C ALA A 230 2.61 -5.14 -22.46
N GLY A 231 3.59 -5.11 -21.53
CA GLY A 231 4.86 -5.81 -21.68
C GLY A 231 4.82 -7.29 -21.26
N THR A 232 3.82 -7.70 -20.51
CA THR A 232 3.71 -9.06 -19.96
C THR A 232 2.68 -9.91 -20.69
N ILE A 233 1.62 -9.29 -21.20
CA ILE A 233 0.48 -9.98 -21.83
C ILE A 233 0.18 -9.33 -23.18
N ALA A 234 0.28 -10.14 -24.27
CA ALA A 234 -0.07 -9.71 -25.63
C ALA A 234 -1.60 -9.74 -25.86
N ALA A 235 -2.40 -9.18 -24.93
CA ALA A 235 -3.85 -9.13 -25.04
C ALA A 235 -4.35 -7.70 -25.26
N GLU A 236 -5.38 -7.53 -26.10
CA GLU A 236 -6.09 -6.26 -26.19
C GLU A 236 -6.82 -5.97 -24.86
N LEU A 237 -6.59 -4.78 -24.31
CA LEU A 237 -7.23 -4.36 -23.06
C LEU A 237 -8.68 -3.94 -23.33
N PRO A 238 -9.63 -4.30 -22.47
CA PRO A 238 -11.02 -3.87 -22.61
C PRO A 238 -11.16 -2.34 -22.61
N PRO A 239 -12.16 -1.77 -23.31
CA PRO A 239 -12.43 -0.34 -23.25
C PRO A 239 -12.65 0.12 -21.79
N GLY A 240 -12.01 1.22 -21.40
CA GLY A 240 -12.11 1.75 -20.03
C GLY A 240 -11.38 0.91 -18.96
N PHE A 241 -10.54 -0.03 -19.37
CA PHE A 241 -9.75 -0.85 -18.45
C PHE A 241 -9.02 -0.02 -17.39
N GLN A 242 -9.07 -0.44 -16.15
CA GLN A 242 -8.48 0.25 -14.98
C GLN A 242 -9.03 1.68 -14.76
N ARG A 243 -10.24 2.01 -15.25
CA ARG A 243 -10.92 3.27 -14.89
C ARG A 243 -11.85 3.06 -13.70
N SER A 244 -12.15 4.13 -12.98
CA SER A 244 -13.06 4.09 -11.84
C SER A 244 -14.42 3.46 -12.18
N GLU A 245 -14.95 3.72 -13.35
CA GLU A 245 -16.22 3.15 -13.85
C GLU A 245 -16.10 1.64 -14.10
N PHE A 246 -14.93 1.18 -14.61
CA PHE A 246 -14.65 -0.23 -14.79
C PHE A 246 -14.63 -0.95 -13.42
N LEU A 247 -13.94 -0.38 -12.43
CA LEU A 247 -13.91 -0.97 -11.09
C LEU A 247 -15.27 -0.93 -10.40
N ALA A 248 -16.06 0.11 -10.61
CA ALA A 248 -17.42 0.21 -10.09
C ALA A 248 -18.32 -0.87 -10.69
N SER A 249 -18.22 -1.13 -12.02
CA SER A 249 -19.00 -2.19 -12.68
C SER A 249 -18.58 -3.60 -12.23
N HIS A 250 -17.35 -3.77 -11.73
CA HIS A 250 -16.84 -5.04 -11.17
C HIS A 250 -16.95 -5.14 -9.64
N GLY A 251 -17.53 -4.12 -8.96
CA GLY A 251 -17.85 -4.15 -7.52
C GLY A 251 -16.69 -3.82 -6.58
N PHE A 252 -15.62 -3.17 -7.05
CA PHE A 252 -14.46 -2.77 -6.23
C PHE A 252 -14.48 -1.30 -5.80
N VAL A 253 -15.40 -0.52 -6.36
CA VAL A 253 -15.68 0.85 -5.98
C VAL A 253 -17.18 0.98 -5.69
N ASP A 254 -17.53 1.52 -4.52
CA ASP A 254 -18.92 1.68 -4.13
C ASP A 254 -19.63 2.77 -4.92
N ARG A 255 -18.91 3.88 -5.17
CA ARG A 255 -19.44 5.03 -5.92
C ARG A 255 -18.36 5.79 -6.68
N VAL A 256 -18.67 6.19 -7.90
CA VAL A 256 -17.90 7.20 -8.64
C VAL A 256 -18.56 8.55 -8.37
N VAL A 257 -17.79 9.49 -7.79
CA VAL A 257 -18.28 10.78 -7.30
C VAL A 257 -17.47 11.92 -7.89
N ALA A 258 -18.14 12.85 -8.56
CA ALA A 258 -17.49 14.05 -9.09
C ALA A 258 -16.84 14.85 -7.95
N ARG A 259 -15.68 15.44 -8.21
CA ARG A 259 -14.91 16.18 -7.20
C ARG A 259 -15.72 17.27 -6.50
N ALA A 260 -16.59 17.94 -7.25
CA ALA A 260 -17.44 19.00 -6.69
C ALA A 260 -18.40 18.48 -5.62
N ASP A 261 -18.84 17.23 -5.73
CA ASP A 261 -19.83 16.60 -4.85
C ASP A 261 -19.18 15.77 -3.74
N LEU A 262 -17.85 15.54 -3.82
CA LEU A 262 -17.14 14.60 -2.94
C LEU A 262 -17.23 14.98 -1.47
N ARG A 263 -17.14 16.27 -1.13
CA ARG A 263 -17.26 16.76 0.25
C ARG A 263 -18.64 16.46 0.84
N ASP A 264 -19.70 16.71 0.08
CA ASP A 264 -21.07 16.47 0.54
C ASP A 264 -21.38 14.99 0.65
N GLU A 265 -20.83 14.17 -0.26
CA GLU A 265 -20.93 12.72 -0.19
C GLU A 265 -20.21 12.16 1.03
N LEU A 266 -18.99 12.62 1.32
CA LEU A 266 -18.26 12.26 2.53
C LEU A 266 -19.04 12.64 3.79
N ALA A 267 -19.58 13.87 3.86
CA ALA A 267 -20.40 14.29 4.97
C ALA A 267 -21.66 13.42 5.15
N ARG A 268 -22.25 12.93 4.04
CA ARG A 268 -23.39 12.01 4.07
C ARG A 268 -22.98 10.65 4.62
N VAL A 269 -21.86 10.08 4.12
CA VAL A 269 -21.34 8.78 4.59
C VAL A 269 -21.01 8.85 6.08
N LEU A 270 -20.33 9.90 6.52
CA LEU A 270 -19.96 10.08 7.93
C LEU A 270 -21.18 10.14 8.87
N ARG A 271 -22.27 10.78 8.46
CA ARG A 271 -23.53 10.80 9.26
C ARG A 271 -24.19 9.44 9.34
N LEU A 272 -24.04 8.60 8.33
CA LEU A 272 -24.70 7.29 8.24
C LEU A 272 -23.84 6.14 8.81
N LEU A 273 -22.53 6.35 8.93
CA LEU A 273 -21.57 5.35 9.40
C LEU A 273 -20.92 5.81 10.71
N PRO A 274 -21.58 5.64 11.85
CA PRO A 274 -21.08 6.13 13.14
C PRO A 274 -19.91 5.28 13.65
N VAL A 275 -19.09 5.86 14.50
CA VAL A 275 -18.08 5.11 15.26
C VAL A 275 -18.79 4.21 16.28
N ARG A 276 -18.43 2.92 16.32
CA ARG A 276 -19.06 1.95 17.22
C ARG A 276 -18.95 2.38 18.68
N GLY A 277 -20.08 2.44 19.39
CA GLY A 277 -20.16 2.84 20.82
C GLY A 277 -20.52 4.31 21.04
N GLU A 278 -20.60 5.13 20.00
CA GLU A 278 -21.34 6.37 20.09
C GLU A 278 -22.84 6.04 20.03
N SER A 279 -23.52 6.29 21.14
CA SER A 279 -24.99 6.31 21.13
C SER A 279 -25.36 7.46 20.19
N ALA A 280 -25.99 7.15 19.07
CA ALA A 280 -26.49 8.18 18.17
C ALA A 280 -27.46 9.07 19.00
N ALA A 281 -26.96 10.20 19.47
CA ALA A 281 -27.82 11.29 19.79
C ALA A 281 -28.50 11.67 18.48
N ILE A 282 -29.74 11.23 18.31
CA ILE A 282 -30.60 11.71 17.22
C ILE A 282 -30.67 13.21 17.46
N VAL A 283 -29.91 13.97 16.65
CA VAL A 283 -30.14 15.40 16.54
C VAL A 283 -31.53 15.52 15.96
N ASP A 284 -32.48 15.93 16.79
CA ASP A 284 -33.82 16.31 16.37
C ASP A 284 -33.69 17.39 15.30
N VAL A 285 -33.71 16.98 14.05
CA VAL A 285 -33.99 17.88 12.94
C VAL A 285 -35.49 18.14 13.04
N ASP A 286 -35.83 19.39 13.30
CA ASP A 286 -37.21 19.90 13.38
C ASP A 286 -38.16 19.14 12.46
N SER A 287 -39.04 18.40 13.06
CA SER A 287 -39.98 17.50 12.40
C SER A 287 -41.21 18.30 11.94
N ASP A 288 -41.16 18.71 10.69
CA ASP A 288 -42.35 18.98 9.89
C ASP A 288 -42.47 17.99 8.70
N VAL A 289 -42.27 16.71 8.96
CA VAL A 289 -42.66 15.64 8.03
C VAL A 289 -43.53 14.64 8.78
N ALA A 290 -44.75 14.54 8.31
CA ALA A 290 -45.83 13.72 8.88
C ALA A 290 -45.38 12.31 9.25
N ALA A 291 -45.69 11.92 10.46
CA ALA A 291 -45.42 10.66 11.10
C ALA A 291 -45.81 9.43 10.23
N PHE A 292 -44.81 8.73 9.72
CA PHE A 292 -44.97 7.37 9.23
C PHE A 292 -45.00 6.43 10.46
N ARG A 293 -46.18 5.93 10.82
CA ARG A 293 -46.33 4.96 11.90
C ARG A 293 -45.75 3.61 11.52
N PRO A 294 -44.74 3.05 12.23
CA PRO A 294 -44.32 1.68 12.00
C PRO A 294 -45.41 0.72 12.39
N LEU A 295 -45.57 -0.31 11.58
CA LEU A 295 -46.54 -1.37 11.66
C LEU A 295 -46.63 -1.99 13.07
N SER A 296 -47.76 -1.87 13.70
CA SER A 296 -48.08 -2.32 15.07
C SER A 296 -48.13 -3.85 15.25
N PHE A 297 -47.74 -4.65 14.26
CA PHE A 297 -47.75 -6.11 14.39
C PHE A 297 -46.47 -6.69 15.05
N LEU A 298 -45.37 -5.91 15.11
CA LEU A 298 -44.11 -6.36 15.73
C LEU A 298 -44.15 -6.31 17.27
N SER A 299 -45.00 -5.49 17.87
CA SER A 299 -45.21 -5.48 19.32
C SER A 299 -45.91 -6.74 19.84
N THR A 300 -46.79 -7.32 19.04
CA THR A 300 -47.56 -8.55 19.42
C THR A 300 -46.69 -9.82 19.40
N ILE A 301 -45.55 -9.79 18.73
CA ILE A 301 -44.57 -10.91 18.71
C ILE A 301 -43.63 -10.81 19.93
N ALA A 302 -43.23 -9.59 20.32
CA ALA A 302 -42.39 -9.37 21.51
C ALA A 302 -43.07 -9.77 22.80
N ASP A 303 -44.39 -9.48 22.94
CA ASP A 303 -45.16 -9.84 24.12
C ASP A 303 -45.37 -11.36 24.25
N ARG A 304 -45.50 -12.10 23.14
CA ARG A 304 -45.63 -13.57 23.19
C ARG A 304 -44.31 -14.32 23.46
N VAL A 305 -43.17 -13.73 23.18
CA VAL A 305 -41.86 -14.32 23.49
C VAL A 305 -41.47 -14.03 24.94
N GLY A 306 -41.94 -12.94 25.53
CA GLY A 306 -41.76 -12.62 26.96
C GLY A 306 -42.47 -13.54 27.92
N GLU A 307 -43.68 -14.05 27.57
CA GLU A 307 -44.44 -14.97 28.39
C GLU A 307 -43.94 -16.42 28.41
N MET A 308 -43.14 -16.84 27.41
CA MET A 308 -42.54 -18.18 27.39
C MET A 308 -41.18 -18.28 28.11
N ALA A 309 -40.61 -17.18 28.57
CA ALA A 309 -39.29 -17.16 29.22
C ALA A 309 -39.33 -17.10 30.75
N SER A 310 -40.55 -17.11 31.38
CA SER A 310 -40.68 -16.95 32.83
C SER A 310 -40.70 -18.24 33.67
N ASP A 311 -40.59 -19.42 33.03
CA ASP A 311 -40.74 -20.70 33.73
C ASP A 311 -39.47 -21.56 33.89
N VAL A 312 -38.27 -20.97 33.87
CA VAL A 312 -37.05 -21.70 34.28
C VAL A 312 -36.31 -20.91 35.34
N ALA A 313 -36.56 -21.30 36.60
CA ALA A 313 -35.88 -20.75 37.77
C ALA A 313 -34.43 -21.24 37.92
N SER A 314 -33.64 -20.32 38.43
CA SER A 314 -32.23 -20.35 38.89
C SER A 314 -31.78 -21.60 39.66
N PRO A 315 -30.44 -21.79 39.79
CA PRO A 315 -29.80 -21.14 40.95
C PRO A 315 -28.43 -20.49 40.69
N ALA A 316 -28.13 -19.59 41.61
CA ALA A 316 -26.96 -18.74 41.73
C ALA A 316 -25.64 -19.49 41.84
N VAL A 317 -24.57 -18.92 41.28
CA VAL A 317 -23.22 -19.07 41.80
C VAL A 317 -22.58 -17.70 41.90
N ASP A 318 -22.20 -17.35 43.13
CA ASP A 318 -21.47 -16.16 43.53
C ASP A 318 -20.04 -16.12 42.99
N GLY A 319 -19.62 -14.92 42.65
CA GLY A 319 -18.28 -14.44 43.02
C GLY A 319 -17.13 -14.63 42.04
N VAL A 320 -16.90 -13.64 41.15
CA VAL A 320 -15.51 -13.22 40.88
C VAL A 320 -15.48 -11.71 40.83
N ARG A 321 -14.80 -11.12 41.81
CA ARG A 321 -14.46 -9.70 41.88
C ARG A 321 -13.41 -9.37 40.82
N ALA A 322 -13.74 -8.43 39.96
CA ALA A 322 -12.74 -7.74 39.12
C ALA A 322 -11.89 -6.83 40.00
N VAL A 323 -10.58 -7.05 39.99
CA VAL A 323 -9.60 -6.14 40.59
C VAL A 323 -9.19 -5.16 39.51
N ALA A 324 -9.65 -3.92 39.64
CA ALA A 324 -9.15 -2.80 38.86
C ALA A 324 -7.81 -2.33 39.47
N VAL A 325 -6.75 -2.31 38.69
CA VAL A 325 -5.47 -1.69 39.05
C VAL A 325 -5.49 -0.25 38.52
N PRO A 326 -5.32 0.76 39.37
CA PRO A 326 -5.25 2.14 38.92
C PRO A 326 -3.84 2.45 38.38
N LEU A 327 -3.77 3.00 37.18
CA LEU A 327 -2.57 3.64 36.68
C LEU A 327 -2.43 5.01 37.33
N THR A 328 -1.52 5.14 38.26
CA THR A 328 -1.16 6.41 38.88
C THR A 328 -0.32 7.23 37.91
N GLY A 329 -0.80 8.43 37.58
CA GLY A 329 -0.05 9.46 36.88
C GLY A 329 1.08 10.00 37.74
N GLY A 330 2.22 10.24 37.13
CA GLY A 330 3.30 10.99 37.70
C GLY A 330 3.30 12.42 37.15
N ASP A 331 2.90 13.38 37.99
CA ASP A 331 3.04 14.81 37.73
C ASP A 331 4.52 15.19 37.75
N GLY A 332 5.02 15.67 36.62
CA GLY A 332 6.33 16.28 36.46
C GLY A 332 6.23 17.68 35.88
N ASN A 333 5.97 18.65 36.72
CA ASN A 333 6.02 20.07 36.37
C ASN A 333 7.48 20.48 36.13
N GLY A 334 7.86 20.78 34.89
CA GLY A 334 9.19 21.25 34.49
C GLY A 334 9.06 22.40 33.49
N SER A 335 9.08 23.62 33.98
CA SER A 335 9.31 24.86 33.26
C SER A 335 10.58 24.75 32.41
N THR A 336 10.47 24.89 31.08
CA THR A 336 11.64 25.03 30.20
C THR A 336 11.60 26.33 29.44
N THR A 337 12.61 27.12 29.69
CA THR A 337 13.06 28.32 28.95
C THR A 337 13.36 27.98 27.48
N PRO A 338 13.12 28.89 26.52
CA PRO A 338 13.43 28.66 25.11
C PRO A 338 14.91 28.93 24.83
N GLY A 339 15.54 28.00 24.14
CA GLY A 339 16.84 28.20 23.52
C GLY A 339 17.87 27.14 23.87
N ASP A 340 17.82 26.00 23.18
CA ASP A 340 19.01 25.16 23.06
C ASP A 340 18.94 24.40 21.71
N GLY A 341 19.90 24.69 20.85
CA GLY A 341 20.05 24.07 19.54
C GLY A 341 20.44 22.60 19.68
N ARG A 342 19.45 21.73 19.97
CA ARG A 342 19.67 20.29 19.93
C ARG A 342 19.65 19.81 18.48
N PRO A 343 20.62 18.99 18.05
CA PRO A 343 20.58 18.38 16.72
C PRO A 343 19.30 17.53 16.59
N ALA A 344 18.76 17.49 15.37
CA ALA A 344 17.61 16.67 15.02
C ALA A 344 17.77 15.25 15.58
N ARG A 345 16.78 14.77 16.34
CA ARG A 345 16.74 13.37 16.75
C ARG A 345 16.46 12.53 15.52
N THR A 346 17.50 11.88 15.00
CA THR A 346 17.37 10.85 13.98
C THR A 346 16.87 9.59 14.68
N THR A 347 15.58 9.28 14.55
CA THR A 347 15.06 7.99 14.97
C THR A 347 15.20 7.05 13.78
N ILE A 348 16.37 6.40 13.66
CA ILE A 348 16.55 5.28 12.73
C ILE A 348 15.99 4.07 13.48
N ILE A 349 14.86 3.55 13.05
CA ILE A 349 14.23 2.35 13.66
C ILE A 349 14.94 1.08 13.21
N LEU A 350 15.68 1.14 12.11
CA LEU A 350 16.68 0.14 11.76
C LEU A 350 18.06 0.69 12.17
N PRO A 351 18.93 -0.11 12.78
CA PRO A 351 20.33 0.27 12.84
C PRO A 351 20.79 0.54 11.40
N PRO A 352 21.61 1.58 11.15
CA PRO A 352 22.23 1.72 9.83
C PRO A 352 22.89 0.38 9.50
N PRO A 353 22.79 -0.10 8.25
CA PRO A 353 23.49 -1.31 7.86
C PRO A 353 24.94 -1.15 8.30
N ASP A 354 25.45 -2.16 9.00
CA ASP A 354 26.83 -2.17 9.45
C ASP A 354 27.71 -1.89 8.22
N PRO A 355 28.50 -0.81 8.19
CA PRO A 355 29.33 -0.51 7.05
C PRO A 355 30.36 -1.62 6.76
N GLU A 356 30.60 -2.54 7.70
CA GLU A 356 31.39 -3.74 7.50
C GLU A 356 30.63 -4.90 6.85
N THR A 357 29.27 -4.85 6.81
CA THR A 357 28.48 -5.78 5.97
C THR A 357 28.55 -5.25 4.55
N ALA A 358 29.56 -5.65 3.80
CA ALA A 358 29.72 -5.28 2.39
C ALA A 358 28.42 -5.60 1.65
N ALA A 359 27.81 -4.60 1.04
CA ALA A 359 26.66 -4.82 0.14
C ALA A 359 27.10 -5.88 -0.91
N SER A 360 26.23 -6.88 -1.13
CA SER A 360 26.48 -7.89 -2.16
C SER A 360 26.80 -7.21 -3.48
N THR A 361 27.79 -7.72 -4.21
CA THR A 361 28.16 -7.12 -5.50
C THR A 361 27.03 -7.30 -6.50
N ARG A 362 27.04 -6.48 -7.57
CA ARG A 362 26.07 -6.59 -8.68
C ARG A 362 25.97 -8.02 -9.22
N ASP A 363 27.11 -8.64 -9.45
CA ASP A 363 27.19 -9.96 -10.08
C ASP A 363 26.73 -11.06 -9.11
N ASP A 364 26.99 -10.91 -7.80
CA ASP A 364 26.50 -11.82 -6.76
C ASP A 364 24.98 -11.79 -6.68
N VAL A 365 24.36 -10.61 -6.57
CA VAL A 365 22.89 -10.48 -6.49
C VAL A 365 22.23 -11.05 -7.74
N TRP A 366 22.80 -10.78 -8.93
CA TRP A 366 22.27 -11.31 -10.18
C TRP A 366 22.36 -12.83 -10.28
N ALA A 367 23.44 -13.42 -9.78
CA ALA A 367 23.58 -14.86 -9.69
C ALA A 367 22.49 -15.47 -8.79
N HIS A 368 22.19 -14.88 -7.63
CA HIS A 368 21.08 -15.31 -6.77
C HIS A 368 19.72 -15.23 -7.50
N VAL A 369 19.47 -14.14 -8.25
CA VAL A 369 18.23 -14.01 -9.05
C VAL A 369 18.11 -15.14 -10.07
N GLN A 370 19.19 -15.49 -10.77
CA GLN A 370 19.20 -16.58 -11.76
C GLN A 370 18.97 -17.94 -11.11
N ILE A 371 19.61 -18.20 -9.95
CA ILE A 371 19.40 -19.42 -9.19
C ILE A 371 17.98 -19.51 -8.65
N ALA A 372 17.42 -18.43 -8.09
CA ALA A 372 16.05 -18.36 -7.61
C ALA A 372 15.02 -18.73 -8.69
N ARG A 373 15.30 -18.39 -9.94
CA ARG A 373 14.45 -18.65 -11.12
C ARG A 373 14.61 -20.07 -11.71
N SER A 374 15.56 -20.85 -11.23
CA SER A 374 15.79 -22.19 -11.77
C SER A 374 14.56 -23.07 -11.59
N LEU A 375 14.05 -23.65 -12.69
CA LEU A 375 12.93 -24.59 -12.69
C LEU A 375 13.25 -25.91 -11.96
N LYS A 376 14.51 -26.17 -11.65
CA LYS A 376 14.95 -27.35 -10.92
C LYS A 376 14.87 -27.18 -9.41
N ARG A 377 14.60 -25.98 -8.89
CA ARG A 377 14.47 -25.75 -7.45
C ARG A 377 13.29 -26.53 -6.87
N PRO A 378 13.42 -27.06 -5.65
CA PRO A 378 12.29 -27.66 -4.96
C PRO A 378 11.20 -26.60 -4.70
N ARG A 379 9.97 -26.97 -4.95
CA ARG A 379 8.77 -26.14 -4.85
C ARG A 379 7.93 -26.57 -3.65
N THR A 380 6.82 -25.88 -3.42
CA THR A 380 5.93 -26.13 -2.27
C THR A 380 5.55 -27.61 -2.12
N LEU A 381 5.14 -28.29 -3.19
CA LEU A 381 4.73 -29.71 -3.12
C LEU A 381 5.90 -30.65 -2.80
N GLU A 382 7.10 -30.38 -3.31
CA GLU A 382 8.29 -31.17 -3.01
C GLU A 382 8.73 -31.01 -1.55
N PHE A 383 8.73 -29.76 -1.03
CA PHE A 383 8.99 -29.52 0.39
C PHE A 383 7.94 -30.19 1.28
N LEU A 384 6.66 -30.08 0.91
CA LEU A 384 5.57 -30.72 1.66
C LEU A 384 5.73 -32.24 1.67
N ALA A 385 5.98 -32.88 0.52
CA ALA A 385 6.19 -34.30 0.41
C ALA A 385 7.42 -34.79 1.20
N GLY A 386 8.50 -33.98 1.26
CA GLY A 386 9.71 -34.34 2.00
C GLY A 386 9.63 -34.09 3.51
N MET A 387 8.72 -33.23 3.98
CA MET A 387 8.57 -32.87 5.41
C MET A 387 7.44 -33.63 6.11
N ALA A 388 6.30 -33.81 5.41
CA ALA A 388 5.07 -34.32 6.02
C ALA A 388 4.99 -35.86 6.01
N GLU A 389 4.47 -36.40 7.11
CA GLU A 389 4.12 -37.82 7.21
C GLU A 389 2.79 -38.12 6.50
N GLU A 390 1.92 -37.13 6.47
CA GLU A 390 0.58 -37.22 5.88
C GLU A 390 0.11 -35.84 5.50
N TRP A 391 -0.51 -35.68 4.34
CA TRP A 391 -1.11 -34.43 3.92
C TRP A 391 -2.25 -34.61 2.92
N VAL A 392 -3.16 -33.60 2.88
CA VAL A 392 -4.29 -33.53 1.96
C VAL A 392 -4.36 -32.13 1.37
N GLU A 393 -4.32 -32.04 0.04
CA GLU A 393 -4.51 -30.77 -0.67
C GLU A 393 -5.98 -30.35 -0.65
N LEU A 394 -6.21 -29.04 -0.46
CA LEU A 394 -7.53 -28.42 -0.45
C LEU A 394 -7.65 -27.45 -1.64
N HIS A 395 -8.74 -27.60 -2.39
CA HIS A 395 -8.98 -26.86 -3.61
C HIS A 395 -10.08 -25.82 -3.48
N GLY A 396 -10.02 -24.78 -4.34
CA GLY A 396 -11.04 -23.78 -4.58
C GLY A 396 -11.20 -22.72 -3.52
N ASP A 397 -11.57 -21.53 -3.97
CA ASP A 397 -11.87 -20.38 -3.12
C ASP A 397 -13.33 -20.37 -2.61
N ARG A 398 -14.20 -21.23 -3.17
CA ARG A 398 -15.66 -21.31 -2.93
C ARG A 398 -16.46 -20.08 -3.38
N LEU A 399 -15.88 -19.26 -4.24
CA LEU A 399 -16.50 -18.07 -4.81
C LEU A 399 -16.50 -18.11 -6.34
N PHE A 400 -15.31 -18.27 -6.94
CA PHE A 400 -15.12 -18.26 -8.39
C PHE A 400 -14.56 -19.57 -8.91
N GLY A 401 -13.44 -20.06 -8.36
CA GLY A 401 -12.76 -21.23 -8.88
C GLY A 401 -11.61 -21.75 -8.04
N ASP A 402 -10.80 -22.63 -8.64
CA ASP A 402 -9.53 -23.06 -8.08
C ASP A 402 -8.39 -22.39 -8.85
N ASP A 403 -7.24 -22.26 -8.19
CA ASP A 403 -6.00 -21.74 -8.77
C ASP A 403 -4.85 -22.70 -8.51
N ALA A 404 -4.32 -23.28 -9.58
CA ALA A 404 -3.22 -24.24 -9.52
C ALA A 404 -1.87 -23.60 -9.15
N ALA A 405 -1.74 -22.29 -9.23
CA ALA A 405 -0.54 -21.55 -8.79
C ALA A 405 -0.45 -21.42 -7.25
N MET A 406 -1.54 -21.68 -6.53
CA MET A 406 -1.58 -21.64 -5.07
C MET A 406 -1.93 -23.02 -4.52
N VAL A 407 -1.01 -23.65 -3.81
CA VAL A 407 -1.21 -24.90 -3.07
C VAL A 407 -1.68 -24.58 -1.67
N VAL A 408 -2.69 -25.29 -1.20
CA VAL A 408 -3.17 -25.27 0.18
C VAL A 408 -3.34 -26.68 0.68
N ALA A 409 -2.79 -27.03 1.84
CA ALA A 409 -2.89 -28.36 2.38
C ALA A 409 -3.07 -28.38 3.91
N LEU A 410 -3.76 -29.41 4.40
CA LEU A 410 -3.65 -29.88 5.77
C LEU A 410 -2.52 -30.90 5.83
N ALA A 411 -1.60 -30.74 6.77
CA ALA A 411 -0.45 -31.64 6.88
C ALA A 411 -0.14 -32.01 8.34
N ARG A 412 0.58 -33.12 8.50
CA ARG A 412 1.21 -33.52 9.75
C ARG A 412 2.71 -33.57 9.55
N ILE A 413 3.45 -32.74 10.31
CA ILE A 413 4.90 -32.61 10.24
C ILE A 413 5.47 -32.83 11.64
N ASP A 414 6.23 -33.90 11.82
CA ASP A 414 6.78 -34.33 13.13
C ASP A 414 5.69 -34.43 14.21
N GLY A 415 4.57 -35.10 13.84
CA GLY A 415 3.38 -35.29 14.67
C GLY A 415 2.51 -34.02 14.83
N ARG A 416 2.97 -32.85 14.41
CA ARG A 416 2.28 -31.54 14.54
C ARG A 416 1.35 -31.32 13.34
N ARG A 417 0.11 -30.97 13.61
CA ARG A 417 -0.87 -30.61 12.56
C ARG A 417 -0.68 -29.16 12.17
N VAL A 418 -0.56 -28.88 10.87
CA VAL A 418 -0.33 -27.55 10.31
C VAL A 418 -1.21 -27.31 9.09
N VAL A 419 -1.47 -26.03 8.78
CA VAL A 419 -1.97 -25.61 7.47
C VAL A 419 -0.78 -25.12 6.65
N VAL A 420 -0.62 -25.69 5.46
CA VAL A 420 0.41 -25.25 4.51
C VAL A 420 -0.24 -24.44 3.41
N VAL A 421 0.34 -23.31 3.07
CA VAL A 421 -0.04 -22.44 1.95
C VAL A 421 1.22 -22.15 1.15
N GLY A 422 1.22 -22.30 -0.16
CA GLY A 422 2.41 -21.98 -0.92
C GLY A 422 2.16 -21.74 -2.39
N GLN A 423 2.99 -20.91 -2.97
CA GLN A 423 3.01 -20.70 -4.41
C GLN A 423 3.73 -21.87 -5.08
N GLN A 424 3.24 -22.26 -6.25
CA GLN A 424 3.71 -23.45 -6.95
C GLN A 424 4.00 -23.12 -8.41
N LYS A 425 5.26 -23.15 -8.81
CA LYS A 425 5.72 -23.17 -10.20
C LYS A 425 5.65 -24.57 -10.78
N GLY A 426 5.68 -24.72 -12.09
CA GLY A 426 5.77 -26.02 -12.77
C GLY A 426 7.18 -26.59 -12.79
N ALA A 427 7.28 -27.90 -12.95
CA ALA A 427 8.53 -28.63 -13.16
C ALA A 427 9.04 -28.52 -14.59
N ASP A 428 8.12 -28.33 -15.53
CA ASP A 428 8.36 -28.20 -16.96
C ASP A 428 7.48 -27.08 -17.55
N THR A 429 7.58 -26.88 -18.85
CA THR A 429 6.83 -25.81 -19.54
C THR A 429 5.32 -26.01 -19.47
N ASP A 430 4.82 -27.22 -19.65
CA ASP A 430 3.38 -27.51 -19.67
C ASP A 430 2.78 -27.32 -18.28
N GLU A 431 3.49 -27.77 -17.26
CA GLU A 431 3.07 -27.54 -15.87
C GLU A 431 3.16 -26.06 -15.49
N ASN A 432 4.18 -25.34 -15.94
CA ASN A 432 4.27 -23.89 -15.71
C ASN A 432 3.10 -23.14 -16.35
N ILE A 433 2.70 -23.47 -17.56
CA ILE A 433 1.52 -22.89 -18.21
C ILE A 433 0.26 -23.19 -17.37
N ARG A 434 0.05 -24.45 -16.96
CA ARG A 434 -1.09 -24.86 -16.14
C ARG A 434 -1.13 -24.15 -14.78
N ARG A 435 0.03 -23.86 -14.19
CA ARG A 435 0.19 -23.16 -12.90
C ARG A 435 0.44 -21.67 -13.08
N ASN A 436 0.18 -21.14 -14.26
CA ASN A 436 0.33 -19.73 -14.57
C ASN A 436 1.71 -19.17 -14.13
N PHE A 437 2.78 -19.94 -14.36
CA PHE A 437 4.17 -19.60 -13.96
C PHE A 437 4.34 -19.31 -12.47
N GLY A 438 3.49 -19.89 -11.63
CA GLY A 438 3.44 -19.64 -10.19
C GLY A 438 2.80 -18.32 -9.80
N MET A 439 2.19 -17.58 -10.74
CA MET A 439 1.51 -16.30 -10.52
C MET A 439 0.04 -16.50 -10.17
N PRO A 440 -0.38 -16.36 -8.89
CA PRO A 440 -1.77 -16.57 -8.55
C PRO A 440 -2.70 -15.49 -9.09
N HIS A 441 -3.88 -15.95 -9.50
CA HIS A 441 -5.08 -15.12 -9.69
C HIS A 441 -5.74 -14.75 -8.33
N PRO A 442 -6.76 -13.87 -8.30
CA PRO A 442 -7.48 -13.51 -7.07
C PRO A 442 -8.00 -14.70 -6.27
N GLU A 443 -8.50 -15.73 -6.96
CA GLU A 443 -9.02 -16.97 -6.36
C GLU A 443 -7.95 -17.76 -5.62
N GLY A 444 -6.69 -17.72 -6.05
CA GLY A 444 -5.56 -18.32 -5.33
C GLY A 444 -5.36 -17.69 -3.94
N TYR A 445 -5.37 -16.36 -3.85
CA TYR A 445 -5.29 -15.66 -2.57
C TYR A 445 -6.52 -15.86 -1.71
N ARG A 446 -7.73 -15.91 -2.30
CA ARG A 446 -8.97 -16.22 -1.57
C ARG A 446 -8.98 -17.64 -1.03
N LYS A 447 -8.46 -18.62 -1.79
CA LYS A 447 -8.23 -19.98 -1.33
C LYS A 447 -7.26 -20.01 -0.14
N ALA A 448 -6.16 -19.28 -0.20
CA ALA A 448 -5.21 -19.12 0.91
C ALA A 448 -5.89 -18.52 2.15
N MET A 449 -6.62 -17.41 2.00
CA MET A 449 -7.35 -16.78 3.11
C MET A 449 -8.37 -17.70 3.77
N ARG A 450 -9.10 -18.48 2.97
CA ARG A 450 -10.05 -19.49 3.48
C ARG A 450 -9.35 -20.53 4.37
N ALA A 451 -8.20 -21.01 3.95
CA ALA A 451 -7.43 -21.99 4.71
C ALA A 451 -6.78 -21.39 5.96
N MET A 452 -6.24 -20.18 5.88
CA MET A 452 -5.69 -19.47 7.03
C MET A 452 -6.76 -19.16 8.10
N THR A 453 -7.96 -18.77 7.68
CA THR A 453 -9.10 -18.59 8.60
C THR A 453 -9.55 -19.92 9.23
N MET A 454 -9.46 -21.02 8.48
CA MET A 454 -9.70 -22.37 9.03
C MET A 454 -8.62 -22.74 10.05
N ALA A 455 -7.36 -22.45 9.77
CA ALA A 455 -6.24 -22.68 10.69
C ALA A 455 -6.45 -21.97 12.03
N GLU A 456 -6.81 -20.68 12.01
CA GLU A 456 -7.15 -19.90 13.21
C GLU A 456 -8.27 -20.57 14.02
N ARG A 457 -9.37 -20.96 13.35
CA ARG A 457 -10.53 -21.55 14.02
C ARG A 457 -10.21 -22.87 14.74
N PHE A 458 -9.26 -23.64 14.22
CA PHE A 458 -8.86 -24.92 14.80
C PHE A 458 -7.54 -24.85 15.61
N GLY A 459 -6.98 -23.67 15.77
CA GLY A 459 -5.71 -23.46 16.50
C GLY A 459 -4.52 -24.14 15.85
N LEU A 460 -4.51 -24.26 14.49
CA LEU A 460 -3.43 -24.86 13.75
C LEU A 460 -2.41 -23.79 13.34
N PRO A 461 -1.11 -24.01 13.51
CA PRO A 461 -0.10 -23.11 12.97
C PRO A 461 -0.12 -23.14 11.44
N ILE A 462 0.33 -22.03 10.85
CA ILE A 462 0.40 -21.84 9.41
C ILE A 462 1.86 -21.84 8.97
N LEU A 463 2.16 -22.59 7.93
CA LEU A 463 3.44 -22.60 7.25
C LEU A 463 3.23 -22.11 5.82
N THR A 464 3.93 -21.03 5.42
CA THR A 464 3.81 -20.52 4.06
C THR A 464 5.12 -20.69 3.29
N PHE A 465 5.01 -21.07 1.99
CA PHE A 465 6.13 -21.17 1.05
C PHE A 465 5.95 -20.16 -0.07
N VAL A 466 6.95 -19.29 -0.25
CA VAL A 466 6.91 -18.19 -1.20
C VAL A 466 7.88 -18.44 -2.34
N ASP A 467 7.35 -18.57 -3.55
CA ASP A 467 8.11 -18.63 -4.80
C ASP A 467 7.25 -18.13 -5.96
N VAL A 468 7.28 -16.84 -6.21
CA VAL A 468 6.45 -16.17 -7.21
C VAL A 468 7.17 -14.97 -7.82
N PRO A 469 7.16 -14.78 -9.15
CA PRO A 469 7.68 -13.55 -9.78
C PRO A 469 6.80 -12.33 -9.52
N GLY A 470 5.52 -12.53 -9.18
CA GLY A 470 4.51 -11.53 -8.88
C GLY A 470 3.11 -12.13 -8.95
N ALA A 471 2.07 -11.36 -8.62
CA ALA A 471 0.69 -11.75 -8.89
C ALA A 471 0.38 -11.64 -10.39
N HIS A 472 -0.62 -12.39 -10.87
CA HIS A 472 -1.00 -12.36 -12.28
C HIS A 472 -1.49 -10.96 -12.71
N PRO A 473 -0.86 -10.32 -13.72
CA PRO A 473 -1.15 -8.93 -14.09
C PRO A 473 -2.22 -8.78 -15.18
N GLY A 474 -2.90 -9.86 -15.57
CA GLY A 474 -3.85 -9.88 -16.68
C GLY A 474 -5.18 -9.19 -16.40
N PRO A 475 -5.91 -8.81 -17.49
CA PRO A 475 -7.22 -8.17 -17.38
C PRO A 475 -8.20 -8.98 -16.53
N GLU A 476 -8.23 -10.28 -16.69
CA GLU A 476 -9.09 -11.20 -15.94
C GLU A 476 -8.82 -11.21 -14.43
N SER A 477 -7.58 -10.89 -14.01
CA SER A 477 -7.24 -10.75 -12.60
C SER A 477 -7.70 -9.40 -12.04
N GLU A 478 -7.57 -8.33 -12.82
CA GLU A 478 -8.11 -7.02 -12.46
C GLU A 478 -9.65 -7.06 -12.35
N GLU A 479 -10.34 -7.69 -13.31
CA GLU A 479 -11.80 -7.88 -13.31
C GLU A 479 -12.29 -8.63 -12.06
N ARG A 480 -11.49 -9.55 -11.54
CA ARG A 480 -11.80 -10.34 -10.35
C ARG A 480 -11.15 -9.80 -9.06
N GLY A 481 -10.49 -8.62 -9.12
CA GLY A 481 -10.01 -7.87 -7.97
C GLY A 481 -8.72 -8.38 -7.36
N ILE A 482 -7.67 -8.53 -8.16
CA ILE A 482 -6.35 -8.99 -7.70
C ILE A 482 -5.77 -8.10 -6.58
N ALA A 483 -5.91 -6.78 -6.69
CA ALA A 483 -5.39 -5.85 -5.70
C ALA A 483 -6.11 -6.00 -4.35
N GLU A 484 -7.43 -6.11 -4.37
CA GLU A 484 -8.26 -6.33 -3.19
C GLU A 484 -7.96 -7.68 -2.53
N ALA A 485 -7.81 -8.76 -3.31
CA ALA A 485 -7.49 -10.06 -2.79
C ALA A 485 -6.11 -10.09 -2.10
N ILE A 486 -5.09 -9.42 -2.66
CA ILE A 486 -3.77 -9.23 -2.05
C ILE A 486 -3.90 -8.44 -0.75
N ALA A 487 -4.54 -7.28 -0.79
CA ALA A 487 -4.68 -6.40 0.38
C ALA A 487 -5.41 -7.11 1.54
N ARG A 488 -6.51 -7.81 1.26
CA ARG A 488 -7.23 -8.60 2.28
C ARG A 488 -6.42 -9.76 2.82
N SER A 489 -5.62 -10.44 1.99
CA SER A 489 -4.76 -11.53 2.45
C SER A 489 -3.69 -11.01 3.41
N ILE A 490 -3.01 -9.91 3.05
CA ILE A 490 -2.05 -9.23 3.94
C ILE A 490 -2.74 -8.82 5.26
N GLY A 491 -3.88 -8.13 5.19
CA GLY A 491 -4.63 -7.69 6.36
C GLY A 491 -5.06 -8.86 7.25
N LEU A 492 -5.55 -9.95 6.66
CA LEU A 492 -5.89 -11.16 7.40
C LEU A 492 -4.68 -11.70 8.17
N MET A 493 -3.54 -11.86 7.50
CA MET A 493 -2.33 -12.41 8.13
C MET A 493 -1.85 -11.55 9.31
N THR A 494 -2.01 -10.23 9.26
CA THR A 494 -1.60 -9.35 10.38
C THR A 494 -2.38 -9.61 11.67
N ARG A 495 -3.62 -10.15 11.61
CA ARG A 495 -4.53 -10.33 12.75
C ARG A 495 -4.82 -11.77 13.14
N LEU A 496 -4.35 -12.77 12.36
CA LEU A 496 -4.59 -14.19 12.65
C LEU A 496 -4.07 -14.58 14.04
N ARG A 497 -4.92 -15.26 14.81
CA ARG A 497 -4.67 -15.66 16.20
C ARG A 497 -3.97 -17.02 16.29
N THR A 498 -3.07 -17.31 15.35
CA THR A 498 -2.28 -18.53 15.30
C THR A 498 -0.88 -18.24 14.76
N PRO A 499 0.16 -19.03 15.13
CA PRO A 499 1.52 -18.88 14.62
C PRO A 499 1.61 -18.97 13.11
N ILE A 500 2.43 -18.12 12.50
CA ILE A 500 2.72 -18.11 11.07
C ILE A 500 4.22 -18.11 10.85
N VAL A 501 4.74 -19.16 10.21
CA VAL A 501 6.13 -19.21 9.73
C VAL A 501 6.13 -19.14 8.22
N THR A 502 6.85 -18.17 7.68
CA THR A 502 7.01 -17.96 6.23
C THR A 502 8.38 -18.42 5.78
N VAL A 503 8.45 -19.10 4.65
CA VAL A 503 9.71 -19.53 4.00
C VAL A 503 9.74 -19.00 2.58
N ILE A 504 10.72 -18.15 2.26
CA ILE A 504 10.97 -17.67 0.89
C ILE A 504 11.94 -18.67 0.26
N THR A 505 11.45 -19.46 -0.71
CA THR A 505 12.19 -20.58 -1.30
C THR A 505 12.81 -20.26 -2.65
N GLY A 506 12.35 -19.20 -3.30
CA GLY A 506 12.83 -18.74 -4.61
C GLY A 506 12.61 -17.24 -4.79
N GLU A 507 11.76 -16.85 -5.72
CA GLU A 507 11.42 -15.45 -5.93
C GLU A 507 10.33 -14.97 -4.96
N GLY A 508 10.58 -13.89 -4.24
CA GLY A 508 9.59 -13.14 -3.46
C GLY A 508 9.15 -11.89 -4.22
N GLY A 509 8.28 -12.05 -5.23
CA GLY A 509 7.90 -10.95 -6.12
C GLY A 509 6.76 -10.09 -5.60
N SER A 510 7.06 -8.87 -5.16
CA SER A 510 6.11 -7.78 -4.90
C SER A 510 4.93 -8.15 -3.95
N GLY A 511 3.78 -7.50 -4.13
CA GLY A 511 2.56 -7.77 -3.38
C GLY A 511 2.05 -9.20 -3.52
N GLY A 512 2.34 -9.87 -4.66
CA GLY A 512 1.99 -11.27 -4.88
C GLY A 512 2.66 -12.22 -3.89
N ALA A 513 3.91 -11.96 -3.56
CA ALA A 513 4.63 -12.68 -2.51
C ALA A 513 4.14 -12.29 -1.12
N LEU A 514 4.05 -10.98 -0.86
CA LEU A 514 3.69 -10.46 0.47
C LEU A 514 2.29 -10.92 0.92
N ALA A 515 1.38 -11.18 -0.02
CA ALA A 515 0.02 -11.65 0.27
C ALA A 515 -0.05 -12.96 1.07
N ILE A 516 1.05 -13.74 1.09
CA ILE A 516 1.20 -14.94 1.95
C ILE A 516 2.50 -14.91 2.76
N ALA A 517 3.17 -13.74 2.85
CA ALA A 517 4.49 -13.62 3.50
C ALA A 517 4.48 -12.80 4.80
N VAL A 518 3.31 -12.46 5.35
CA VAL A 518 3.21 -11.71 6.61
C VAL A 518 3.29 -12.69 7.80
N GLY A 519 4.48 -13.25 8.02
CA GLY A 519 4.74 -14.22 9.10
C GLY A 519 5.21 -13.58 10.41
N ASP A 520 5.09 -14.33 11.51
CA ASP A 520 5.73 -14.01 12.79
C ASP A 520 7.25 -14.16 12.67
N VAL A 521 7.67 -15.17 11.89
CA VAL A 521 9.06 -15.43 11.50
C VAL A 521 9.11 -15.60 9.99
N VAL A 522 10.08 -14.94 9.36
CA VAL A 522 10.37 -15.04 7.93
C VAL A 522 11.74 -15.67 7.73
N ILE A 523 11.76 -16.85 7.11
CA ILE A 523 12.95 -17.60 6.74
C ILE A 523 13.17 -17.41 5.24
N ALA A 524 14.40 -17.28 4.79
CA ALA A 524 14.75 -17.30 3.37
C ALA A 524 15.81 -18.36 3.10
N LEU A 525 15.72 -19.05 1.98
CA LEU A 525 16.83 -19.82 1.47
C LEU A 525 17.92 -18.86 0.94
N ASP A 526 19.17 -19.27 1.00
CA ASP A 526 20.33 -18.40 0.74
C ASP A 526 20.30 -17.75 -0.66
N ASN A 527 19.85 -18.50 -1.68
CA ASN A 527 19.68 -17.98 -3.03
C ASN A 527 18.27 -17.43 -3.31
N ALA A 528 17.41 -17.32 -2.30
CA ALA A 528 16.12 -16.66 -2.49
C ALA A 528 16.29 -15.15 -2.62
N VAL A 529 15.38 -14.50 -3.35
CA VAL A 529 15.35 -13.05 -3.53
C VAL A 529 14.00 -12.48 -3.14
N TYR A 530 13.99 -11.26 -2.58
CA TYR A 530 12.76 -10.58 -2.22
C TYR A 530 12.79 -9.13 -2.70
N SER A 531 11.74 -8.69 -3.38
CA SER A 531 11.72 -7.36 -4.00
C SER A 531 10.33 -6.78 -4.17
N VAL A 532 10.28 -5.45 -4.27
CA VAL A 532 9.06 -4.68 -4.53
C VAL A 532 8.58 -4.79 -5.98
N ILE A 533 9.46 -5.10 -6.91
CA ILE A 533 9.22 -5.25 -8.35
C ILE A 533 10.29 -6.16 -8.94
N SER A 534 10.05 -6.77 -10.11
CA SER A 534 11.09 -7.52 -10.82
C SER A 534 12.27 -6.62 -11.23
N PRO A 535 13.50 -7.15 -11.30
CA PRO A 535 14.66 -6.39 -11.76
C PRO A 535 14.46 -5.73 -13.13
N GLU A 536 13.88 -6.46 -14.08
CA GLU A 536 13.58 -6.00 -15.43
C GLU A 536 12.54 -4.86 -15.42
N GLY A 537 11.52 -4.99 -14.58
CA GLY A 537 10.50 -3.95 -14.40
C GLY A 537 11.09 -2.67 -13.82
N CYS A 538 11.92 -2.78 -12.79
CA CYS A 538 12.64 -1.66 -12.20
C CYS A 538 13.58 -0.99 -13.21
N ALA A 539 14.37 -1.78 -13.93
CA ALA A 539 15.31 -1.32 -14.96
C ALA A 539 14.60 -0.57 -16.09
N SER A 540 13.50 -1.12 -16.60
CA SER A 540 12.69 -0.49 -17.66
C SER A 540 12.10 0.84 -17.23
N ILE A 541 11.70 0.99 -15.97
CA ILE A 541 11.11 2.23 -15.44
C ILE A 541 12.19 3.28 -15.13
N LEU A 542 13.26 2.92 -14.42
CA LEU A 542 14.23 3.87 -13.89
C LEU A 542 15.42 4.11 -14.81
N TRP A 543 15.93 3.08 -15.48
CA TRP A 543 17.04 3.17 -16.44
C TRP A 543 16.57 3.26 -17.89
N ARG A 544 15.28 3.00 -18.17
CA ARG A 544 14.70 2.96 -19.52
C ARG A 544 15.31 1.87 -20.41
N SER A 545 15.91 0.86 -19.82
CA SER A 545 16.46 -0.32 -20.50
C SER A 545 16.30 -1.56 -19.62
N PRO A 546 15.72 -2.65 -20.11
CA PRO A 546 15.66 -3.93 -19.38
C PRO A 546 17.05 -4.56 -19.21
N ASP A 547 18.05 -4.16 -20.00
CA ASP A 547 19.43 -4.67 -19.92
C ASP A 547 20.12 -4.31 -18.59
N GLU A 548 19.60 -3.29 -17.88
CA GLU A 548 20.07 -2.89 -16.56
C GLU A 548 19.46 -3.71 -15.41
N ALA A 549 18.84 -4.86 -15.70
CA ALA A 549 18.19 -5.69 -14.69
C ALA A 549 19.15 -6.10 -13.56
N ALA A 550 20.38 -6.47 -13.88
CA ALA A 550 21.38 -6.84 -12.86
C ALA A 550 21.76 -5.64 -11.97
N THR A 551 21.88 -4.45 -12.56
CA THR A 551 22.13 -3.19 -11.83
C THR A 551 20.94 -2.86 -10.91
N ALA A 552 19.72 -3.01 -11.40
CA ALA A 552 18.50 -2.77 -10.64
C ALA A 552 18.36 -3.77 -9.48
N ALA A 553 18.66 -5.06 -9.68
CA ALA A 553 18.64 -6.07 -8.64
C ALA A 553 19.57 -5.74 -7.47
N ALA A 554 20.80 -5.35 -7.76
CA ALA A 554 21.78 -4.93 -6.76
C ALA A 554 21.34 -3.63 -6.03
N ALA A 555 20.88 -2.62 -6.78
CA ALA A 555 20.40 -1.36 -6.20
C ALA A 555 19.21 -1.55 -5.25
N MET A 556 18.32 -2.52 -5.53
CA MET A 556 17.19 -2.88 -4.66
C MET A 556 17.59 -3.80 -3.49
N ARG A 557 18.84 -4.27 -3.41
CA ARG A 557 19.34 -5.18 -2.36
C ARG A 557 18.44 -6.42 -2.19
N MET A 558 18.25 -7.18 -3.27
CA MET A 558 17.26 -8.25 -3.32
C MET A 558 17.67 -9.56 -2.66
N SER A 559 18.98 -9.78 -2.34
CA SER A 559 19.48 -11.04 -1.80
C SER A 559 18.93 -11.35 -0.40
N ALA A 560 18.87 -12.64 -0.03
CA ALA A 560 18.42 -13.06 1.30
C ALA A 560 19.25 -12.41 2.42
N ALA A 561 20.56 -12.28 2.24
CA ALA A 561 21.46 -11.63 3.18
C ALA A 561 21.15 -10.14 3.34
N ASP A 562 20.91 -9.40 2.24
CA ASP A 562 20.49 -8.01 2.30
C ASP A 562 19.14 -7.86 3.01
N GLN A 563 18.19 -8.77 2.76
CA GLN A 563 16.88 -8.74 3.41
C GLN A 563 16.96 -9.03 4.91
N GLN A 564 17.92 -9.85 5.33
CA GLN A 564 18.20 -10.08 6.75
C GLN A 564 18.82 -8.81 7.37
N ALA A 565 19.76 -8.17 6.71
CA ALA A 565 20.34 -6.90 7.17
C ALA A 565 19.29 -5.78 7.28
N LEU A 566 18.27 -5.77 6.44
CA LEU A 566 17.14 -4.84 6.47
C LEU A 566 16.06 -5.21 7.51
N GLY A 567 16.20 -6.33 8.22
CA GLY A 567 15.23 -6.81 9.22
C GLY A 567 13.92 -7.36 8.63
N VAL A 568 13.88 -7.61 7.32
CA VAL A 568 12.72 -8.21 6.63
C VAL A 568 12.72 -9.73 6.79
N VAL A 569 13.90 -10.36 6.73
CA VAL A 569 14.13 -11.79 6.94
C VAL A 569 14.80 -12.01 8.29
N ASP A 570 14.35 -13.02 9.06
CA ASP A 570 14.90 -13.36 10.37
C ASP A 570 16.02 -14.40 10.29
N VAL A 571 15.87 -15.35 9.37
CA VAL A 571 16.79 -16.49 9.25
C VAL A 571 17.11 -16.75 7.79
N VAL A 572 18.40 -16.80 7.45
CA VAL A 572 18.87 -17.27 6.15
C VAL A 572 19.40 -18.70 6.31
N VAL A 573 18.90 -19.60 5.46
CA VAL A 573 19.25 -21.03 5.49
C VAL A 573 20.19 -21.36 4.34
N PRO A 574 21.44 -21.79 4.60
CA PRO A 574 22.40 -22.14 3.56
C PRO A 574 21.90 -23.30 2.69
N GLU A 575 22.00 -23.13 1.39
CA GLU A 575 21.62 -24.15 0.41
C GLU A 575 22.75 -25.17 0.19
N PRO A 576 22.45 -26.43 -0.22
CA PRO A 576 23.48 -27.42 -0.56
C PRO A 576 24.10 -27.14 -1.94
N GLY A 577 25.39 -27.39 -2.09
CA GLY A 577 26.11 -27.29 -3.38
C GLY A 577 25.94 -25.92 -4.02
N ASP A 578 25.52 -25.91 -5.29
CA ASP A 578 25.31 -24.69 -6.09
C ASP A 578 23.87 -24.12 -5.94
N GLY A 579 23.10 -24.61 -4.96
CA GLY A 579 21.73 -24.18 -4.71
C GLY A 579 20.81 -25.33 -4.27
N ALA A 580 19.62 -25.01 -3.80
CA ALA A 580 18.63 -26.00 -3.33
C ALA A 580 18.27 -27.07 -4.38
N HIS A 581 18.47 -26.78 -5.65
CA HIS A 581 18.26 -27.74 -6.76
C HIS A 581 19.36 -28.80 -6.89
N SER A 582 20.52 -28.60 -6.26
CA SER A 582 21.61 -29.57 -6.26
C SER A 582 21.27 -30.82 -5.44
N ASP A 583 20.54 -30.62 -4.32
CA ASP A 583 20.07 -31.68 -3.44
C ASP A 583 18.82 -31.22 -2.68
N ALA A 584 17.65 -31.48 -3.24
CA ALA A 584 16.37 -31.07 -2.67
C ALA A 584 16.04 -31.81 -1.36
N GLU A 585 16.51 -33.04 -1.20
CA GLU A 585 16.31 -33.84 0.02
C GLU A 585 17.15 -33.26 1.17
N GLU A 586 18.41 -32.95 0.92
CA GLU A 586 19.29 -32.31 1.88
C GLU A 586 18.76 -30.90 2.26
N MET A 587 18.25 -30.13 1.28
CA MET A 587 17.65 -28.84 1.57
C MET A 587 16.44 -28.97 2.50
N THR A 588 15.57 -29.92 2.22
CA THR A 588 14.40 -30.23 3.06
C THR A 588 14.82 -30.66 4.47
N ARG A 589 15.87 -31.49 4.58
CA ARG A 589 16.43 -31.95 5.85
C ARG A 589 17.03 -30.80 6.69
N ARG A 590 17.64 -29.81 6.06
CA ARG A 590 18.15 -28.60 6.74
C ARG A 590 17.02 -27.70 7.20
N LEU A 591 16.02 -27.50 6.37
CA LEU A 591 14.94 -26.54 6.61
C LEU A 591 13.94 -27.01 7.67
N LYS A 592 13.56 -28.30 7.67
CA LYS A 592 12.54 -28.87 8.56
C LYS A 592 12.78 -28.57 10.05
N PRO A 593 13.97 -28.84 10.65
CA PRO A 593 14.20 -28.57 12.06
C PRO A 593 14.13 -27.08 12.41
N ILE A 594 14.55 -26.18 11.50
CA ILE A 594 14.48 -24.74 11.72
C ILE A 594 13.02 -24.30 11.81
N ILE A 595 12.16 -24.75 10.89
CA ILE A 595 10.72 -24.46 10.92
C ILE A 595 10.09 -24.96 12.23
N LEU A 596 10.38 -26.20 12.64
CA LEU A 596 9.82 -26.79 13.85
C LEU A 596 10.26 -26.05 15.13
N ASP A 597 11.52 -25.63 15.21
CA ASP A 597 12.06 -24.82 16.30
C ASP A 597 11.31 -23.46 16.39
N ARG A 598 11.13 -22.78 15.26
CA ARG A 598 10.40 -21.49 15.22
C ARG A 598 8.93 -21.65 15.58
N LEU A 599 8.26 -22.69 15.08
CA LEU A 599 6.88 -22.98 15.47
C LEU A 599 6.76 -23.25 16.98
N ALA A 600 7.67 -24.03 17.54
CA ALA A 600 7.66 -24.34 18.98
C ALA A 600 7.85 -23.07 19.83
N ALA A 601 8.74 -22.17 19.42
CA ALA A 601 8.95 -20.88 20.10
C ALA A 601 7.69 -19.99 20.05
N LEU A 602 7.02 -19.92 18.90
CA LEU A 602 5.80 -19.12 18.73
C LEU A 602 4.60 -19.70 19.48
N GLU A 603 4.46 -21.02 19.54
CA GLU A 603 3.40 -21.72 20.28
C GLU A 603 3.52 -21.56 21.80
N ALA A 604 4.71 -21.21 22.31
CA ALA A 604 4.93 -20.88 23.72
C ALA A 604 4.39 -19.51 24.14
N LEU A 605 4.07 -18.65 23.18
CA LEU A 605 3.48 -17.32 23.42
C LEU A 605 1.98 -17.41 23.65
N THR A 606 1.44 -16.51 24.44
CA THR A 606 -0.01 -16.28 24.44
C THR A 606 -0.45 -15.68 23.10
N VAL A 607 -1.71 -15.87 22.75
CA VAL A 607 -2.25 -15.33 21.49
C VAL A 607 -2.10 -13.80 21.40
N ASP A 608 -2.29 -13.10 22.52
CA ASP A 608 -2.20 -11.64 22.52
C ASP A 608 -0.75 -11.17 22.38
N GLU A 609 0.22 -11.87 22.99
CA GLU A 609 1.65 -11.62 22.76
C GLU A 609 2.05 -11.87 21.31
N LEU A 610 1.57 -12.96 20.72
CA LEU A 610 1.83 -13.31 19.32
C LEU A 610 1.38 -12.20 18.37
N ILE A 611 0.12 -11.74 18.50
CA ILE A 611 -0.44 -10.69 17.67
C ILE A 611 0.29 -9.36 17.89
N GLU A 612 0.61 -9.02 19.14
CA GLU A 612 1.31 -7.79 19.46
C GLU A 612 2.75 -7.79 18.93
N GLN A 613 3.47 -8.92 19.01
CA GLN A 613 4.82 -9.05 18.43
C GLN A 613 4.76 -8.94 16.90
N ARG A 614 3.80 -9.60 16.23
CA ARG A 614 3.60 -9.48 14.78
C ARG A 614 3.32 -8.03 14.40
N TYR A 615 2.42 -7.35 15.10
CA TYR A 615 2.14 -5.94 14.86
C TYR A 615 3.40 -5.08 14.97
N ARG A 616 4.14 -5.19 16.08
CA ARG A 616 5.36 -4.42 16.32
C ARG A 616 6.43 -4.68 15.26
N ARG A 617 6.55 -5.94 14.81
CA ARG A 617 7.46 -6.30 13.72
C ARG A 617 7.20 -5.48 12.46
N TYR A 618 5.99 -5.56 11.90
CA TYR A 618 5.65 -4.84 10.67
C TYR A 618 5.55 -3.33 10.89
N ARG A 619 5.11 -2.90 12.06
CA ARG A 619 5.04 -1.49 12.43
C ARG A 619 6.41 -0.81 12.47
N ALA A 620 7.46 -1.54 12.82
CA ALA A 620 8.83 -1.04 12.90
C ALA A 620 9.52 -0.93 11.53
N LEU A 621 9.07 -1.65 10.48
CA LEU A 621 9.76 -1.68 9.19
C LEU A 621 9.63 -0.34 8.45
N GLY A 622 10.77 0.18 7.97
CA GLY A 622 10.91 1.42 7.23
C GLY A 622 11.94 2.36 7.86
N ALA A 623 12.64 3.12 7.02
CA ALA A 623 13.65 4.07 7.45
C ALA A 623 13.19 5.49 7.17
N TYR A 624 13.20 6.36 8.18
CA TYR A 624 12.83 7.77 8.07
C TYR A 624 13.53 8.58 9.16
N THR A 625 13.59 9.90 8.97
CA THR A 625 14.02 10.84 9.99
C THR A 625 12.87 11.76 10.37
N GLU A 626 12.91 12.25 11.60
CA GLU A 626 12.02 13.31 12.06
C GLU A 626 12.85 14.55 12.36
N VAL A 627 12.67 15.58 11.55
CA VAL A 627 13.33 16.87 11.74
C VAL A 627 12.41 17.69 12.62
N ALA A 628 12.94 18.19 13.75
CA ALA A 628 12.22 19.20 14.54
C ALA A 628 11.78 20.32 13.59
N GLN A 629 10.50 20.72 13.62
CA GLN A 629 9.95 21.67 12.66
C GLN A 629 10.87 22.90 12.54
N PRO A 630 11.63 23.09 11.46
CA PRO A 630 12.04 24.40 11.08
C PRO A 630 10.81 25.04 10.46
N GLU A 631 10.57 26.29 10.75
CA GLU A 631 9.68 27.12 9.95
C GLU A 631 9.99 26.78 8.48
N LEU A 632 9.01 26.25 7.75
CA LEU A 632 9.14 26.10 6.30
C LEU A 632 9.55 27.49 5.81
N PRO A 633 10.62 27.63 5.02
CA PRO A 633 10.96 28.92 4.48
C PRO A 633 9.68 29.45 3.85
N GLU A 634 9.21 30.59 4.34
CA GLU A 634 8.06 31.29 3.74
C GLU A 634 8.30 31.23 2.23
N ARG A 635 7.38 30.66 1.48
CA ARG A 635 7.46 30.75 0.01
C ARG A 635 7.70 32.20 -0.26
N PRO A 636 8.88 32.58 -0.79
CA PRO A 636 9.11 33.97 -1.05
C PRO A 636 7.95 34.38 -1.94
N ASP A 637 7.16 35.31 -1.47
CA ASP A 637 6.10 35.92 -2.27
C ASP A 637 6.84 36.53 -3.46
N ARG A 638 7.07 35.69 -4.49
CA ARG A 638 7.84 36.09 -5.65
C ARG A 638 7.08 37.19 -6.31
N SER A 639 7.51 38.39 -6.03
CA SER A 639 6.94 39.55 -6.67
C SER A 639 7.01 39.35 -8.18
N LEU A 640 6.07 39.94 -8.90
CA LEU A 640 6.07 39.92 -10.37
C LEU A 640 7.43 40.38 -10.93
N ALA A 641 8.14 41.25 -10.20
CA ALA A 641 9.48 41.73 -10.53
C ALA A 641 10.57 40.65 -10.39
N ASP A 642 10.47 39.74 -9.41
CA ASP A 642 11.44 38.67 -9.24
C ASP A 642 11.23 37.54 -10.28
N ARG A 643 9.96 37.26 -10.63
CA ARG A 643 9.62 36.35 -11.74
C ARG A 643 10.09 36.89 -13.09
N LEU A 644 10.04 38.23 -13.29
CA LEU A 644 10.55 38.87 -14.49
C LEU A 644 12.08 38.93 -14.52
N ARG A 645 12.75 39.01 -13.37
CA ARG A 645 14.21 39.04 -13.29
C ARG A 645 14.80 37.67 -13.60
N ASP A 646 14.19 36.56 -13.13
CA ASP A 646 14.59 35.19 -13.46
C ASP A 646 14.35 34.85 -14.94
N LEU A 647 13.35 35.47 -15.57
CA LEU A 647 13.07 35.34 -17.01
C LEU A 647 14.08 36.09 -17.89
N LEU A 648 14.73 37.12 -17.37
CA LEU A 648 15.65 38.00 -18.10
C LEU A 648 17.13 37.62 -17.88
N ASP A 649 17.45 36.69 -16.96
CA ASP A 649 18.83 36.27 -16.69
C ASP A 649 19.23 35.06 -17.57
N PRO A 650 20.04 35.26 -18.61
CA PRO A 650 20.46 34.17 -19.51
C PRO A 650 21.39 33.14 -18.84
N ALA A 651 22.01 33.49 -17.69
CA ALA A 651 22.98 32.63 -17.01
C ALA A 651 22.31 31.51 -16.17
N ARG A 652 21.02 31.59 -15.92
CA ARG A 652 20.24 30.59 -15.18
C ARG A 652 19.46 29.61 -16.05
N ARG A 653 19.58 29.70 -17.36
CA ARG A 653 19.09 28.69 -18.29
C ARG A 653 20.08 27.53 -18.35
N GLY A 654 20.05 26.67 -17.33
CA GLY A 654 20.66 25.35 -17.44
C GLY A 654 20.01 24.56 -18.58
N PRO A 655 20.73 23.64 -19.26
CA PRO A 655 20.16 22.86 -20.37
C PRO A 655 18.97 22.07 -19.85
N GLY A 656 17.83 22.35 -20.49
CA GLY A 656 16.49 21.85 -20.25
C GLY A 656 16.33 20.59 -19.38
N ALA A 657 15.95 20.77 -18.14
CA ALA A 657 15.28 19.75 -17.37
C ALA A 657 13.79 19.70 -17.81
N GLY A 658 13.57 19.28 -19.06
CA GLY A 658 12.27 18.92 -19.54
C GLY A 658 11.84 17.64 -18.82
N ILE A 659 10.77 17.71 -18.04
CA ILE A 659 9.97 16.56 -17.69
C ILE A 659 9.24 16.14 -18.96
N GLU A 660 9.98 15.70 -19.97
CA GLU A 660 9.47 15.02 -21.14
C GLU A 660 9.48 13.52 -20.84
N GLY A 661 8.32 12.93 -20.74
CA GLY A 661 8.27 11.48 -20.65
C GLY A 661 6.96 10.85 -20.25
N TRP A 662 5.85 11.60 -20.17
CA TRP A 662 4.52 11.03 -20.02
C TRP A 662 3.53 11.68 -20.99
N SER A 663 3.87 11.64 -22.30
CA SER A 663 2.92 11.96 -23.38
C SER A 663 2.13 10.71 -23.74
N ARG A 664 0.82 10.86 -23.83
CA ARG A 664 -0.14 9.84 -24.30
C ARG A 664 -0.14 9.67 -25.83
N ASP A 665 0.69 10.40 -26.56
CA ASP A 665 0.57 10.56 -28.02
C ASP A 665 1.82 10.09 -28.77
N ASP A 666 2.16 8.80 -28.67
CA ASP A 666 2.92 8.13 -29.73
C ASP A 666 2.07 6.95 -30.25
N PRO A 667 1.45 7.09 -31.43
CA PRO A 667 0.87 5.94 -32.11
C PRO A 667 2.01 4.98 -32.53
N PRO A 668 1.75 3.65 -32.55
CA PRO A 668 2.78 2.71 -33.01
C PRO A 668 3.13 3.03 -34.46
N ALA A 669 4.43 3.10 -34.73
CA ALA A 669 4.98 3.22 -36.08
C ALA A 669 4.36 2.11 -36.95
N ARG A 670 3.69 2.50 -38.02
CA ARG A 670 3.33 1.59 -39.11
C ARG A 670 4.63 1.18 -39.80
N GLU A 671 5.05 -0.04 -39.60
CA GLU A 671 5.94 -0.69 -40.56
C GLU A 671 5.13 -1.02 -41.80
N GLU A 672 5.52 -0.43 -42.93
CA GLU A 672 5.15 -0.87 -44.27
C GLU A 672 5.92 -2.15 -44.63
N VAL A 673 5.16 -3.11 -45.14
CA VAL A 673 5.44 -4.41 -45.78
C VAL A 673 5.42 -5.61 -44.83
#